data_818dc78db25e1247a73781725b198d63
#
_entry.id   818dc78db25e1247a73781725b198d63
#
_cell.length_a   1.000
_cell.length_b   1.000
_cell.length_c   1.000
_cell.angle_alpha   90.00
_cell.angle_beta   90.00
_cell.angle_gamma   90.00
#
_symmetry.space_group_name_H-M   'P 1'
#
loop_
_entity.id
_entity.type
_entity.pdbx_description
1 polymer ?
#
loop_
_entity_poly.entity_id
_entity_poly.type
_entity_poly.pdbx_seq_one_letter_code
_entity_poly.pdbx_strand_id
1 'polypeptide(L)'
;MDDWGNNTLNGNAPAYFEANPNHNIGLELHQSRMCSLDIDCMESFKVILDEFGIDASELDNYPTVQGSSKGSRVLFRVPDDQQLSYHKVNWPRKDDPKKYYTVFELRAGAEGKQRFDVLPPSIHPDTQQPYKWVTQPPKQGDWPTPPAWLTAIWTAWEAFGPQLKDACPWYDAPKPNPAKPRPAPTDAGDKLTEVVEGYKRANPLKQQLLRYGYADKGRRFLSPHNTSGLAGVCFLDDDTCWIHHASDPLDSTESGHPVNSFDLFCYYDHGNDRSKAFKAAAEELGISLRREHKATPAPEVKHPVEPSAPETAPTSAPEQPKQEAVHFDFITLGFNDGYGYFLPKRTEQVTRFSLGSLRKQNLLQLSSLAWWESLHPTKNGIDWDACYDDINRWCESVGVYDPSNQRGRGAWYDDGRSVLHLGDRLMIDNQRTSLTDYKGRFIYARQAAFENGFDAVPASTDDGVALADLFEGMNWARPEHAMFTMGWVALAPICGALSWRPHLWLTAQRGAGKSWAQENLIDKLVGRMMIYCQGGTTEAGIRQKVQFDARPVMFDEAESENQQAMNRIQSVVELARQSSSDTGAEIMKGTVNGSGMSFRMRSMFLMGSINVGLKQAADESRFTVVSLNKAEKTAASVERFRAFEAKVMETLNDDFCKAIRARAYHMIPVIRENAKTFSTAVAMKMGSQRIGDQIGTLLAGYLAMVDDDIFTLEDAKAIVDRINLEEAQDAEQVSDEENCLSRIMQRKVRVDGMTGSVDRSIGELISNALGNDTVAITVSMARDILPRYGIKVEGGRVLISNSHNEVETSLYNTPWQGNWARILQRLDGAEKGNGVSRFAGSPTRFTSLPSEIFSD
;
A
#
# COMPACT_ATOMS: atom_id res chain seq x y z
N MET A 1 17.61 -17.86 -36.84
CA MET A 1 18.22 -17.89 -35.50
C MET A 1 17.15 -17.49 -34.51
N ASP A 2 16.25 -18.41 -34.20
CA ASP A 2 15.01 -18.10 -33.47
C ASP A 2 15.11 -18.40 -31.97
N ASP A 3 16.30 -18.67 -31.45
CA ASP A 3 16.51 -19.02 -30.03
C ASP A 3 17.77 -18.34 -29.44
N TRP A 4 17.77 -17.03 -29.47
CA TRP A 4 18.87 -16.18 -28.99
C TRP A 4 19.11 -16.33 -27.48
N GLY A 5 18.06 -16.68 -26.73
CA GLY A 5 18.07 -16.67 -25.27
C GLY A 5 18.78 -17.86 -24.63
N ASN A 6 18.89 -18.96 -25.35
CA ASN A 6 19.39 -20.23 -24.77
C ASN A 6 20.78 -20.65 -25.27
N ASN A 7 21.40 -19.91 -26.19
CA ASN A 7 22.71 -20.22 -26.76
C ASN A 7 23.82 -19.31 -26.20
N THR A 8 24.12 -19.43 -24.91
CA THR A 8 25.32 -18.85 -24.34
C THR A 8 26.51 -19.80 -24.52
N LEU A 9 27.56 -19.30 -25.16
CA LEU A 9 28.78 -20.08 -25.46
C LEU A 9 29.71 -20.24 -24.23
N ASN A 10 29.17 -20.41 -23.06
CA ASN A 10 29.88 -20.45 -21.78
C ASN A 10 31.20 -21.26 -21.85
N GLY A 11 32.34 -20.54 -21.84
CA GLY A 11 33.67 -21.16 -21.92
C GLY A 11 34.11 -21.64 -23.31
N ASN A 12 33.22 -21.76 -24.29
CA ASN A 12 33.51 -22.23 -25.64
C ASN A 12 33.54 -21.13 -26.72
N ALA A 13 33.36 -19.87 -26.33
CA ALA A 13 33.34 -18.74 -27.26
C ALA A 13 34.58 -18.62 -28.16
N PRO A 14 35.82 -18.80 -27.66
CA PRO A 14 37.01 -18.74 -28.54
C PRO A 14 36.95 -19.78 -29.67
N ALA A 15 36.68 -21.05 -29.34
CA ALA A 15 36.63 -22.14 -30.35
C ALA A 15 35.47 -21.94 -31.34
N TYR A 16 34.32 -21.42 -30.88
CA TYR A 16 33.20 -21.10 -31.76
C TYR A 16 33.54 -20.00 -32.76
N PHE A 17 34.14 -18.89 -32.35
CA PHE A 17 34.48 -17.78 -33.23
C PHE A 17 35.73 -18.07 -34.12
N GLU A 18 36.61 -18.96 -33.67
CA GLU A 18 37.68 -19.50 -34.52
C GLU A 18 37.09 -20.30 -35.71
N ALA A 19 36.07 -21.09 -35.44
CA ALA A 19 35.35 -21.85 -36.47
C ALA A 19 34.35 -20.97 -37.30
N ASN A 20 33.93 -19.85 -36.77
CA ASN A 20 32.92 -18.96 -37.37
C ASN A 20 33.38 -17.47 -37.32
N PRO A 21 34.46 -17.09 -38.04
CA PRO A 21 35.08 -15.77 -37.87
C PRO A 21 34.23 -14.59 -38.36
N ASN A 22 33.17 -14.83 -39.14
CA ASN A 22 32.26 -13.81 -39.67
C ASN A 22 31.00 -13.61 -38.81
N HIS A 23 30.87 -14.32 -37.70
CA HIS A 23 29.70 -14.14 -36.83
C HIS A 23 29.89 -12.95 -35.90
N ASN A 24 28.82 -12.20 -35.64
CA ASN A 24 28.83 -11.10 -34.69
C ASN A 24 28.89 -11.59 -33.25
N ILE A 25 29.61 -10.83 -32.42
CA ILE A 25 29.78 -11.13 -30.98
C ILE A 25 28.71 -10.38 -30.18
N GLY A 26 27.88 -11.10 -29.44
CA GLY A 26 26.92 -10.56 -28.50
C GLY A 26 27.33 -10.84 -27.06
N LEU A 27 27.36 -9.82 -26.22
CA LEU A 27 27.51 -9.92 -24.78
C LEU A 27 26.14 -10.01 -24.12
N GLU A 28 25.83 -11.13 -23.50
CA GLU A 28 24.62 -11.30 -22.69
C GLU A 28 24.80 -10.57 -21.35
N LEU A 29 23.87 -9.64 -21.00
CA LEU A 29 24.08 -8.73 -19.88
C LEU A 29 23.73 -9.33 -18.51
N HIS A 30 22.74 -10.24 -18.44
CA HIS A 30 22.28 -10.78 -17.16
C HIS A 30 23.25 -11.80 -16.57
N GLN A 31 23.57 -12.86 -17.33
CA GLN A 31 24.45 -13.94 -16.85
C GLN A 31 25.91 -13.47 -16.68
N SER A 32 26.36 -12.53 -17.52
CA SER A 32 27.68 -11.92 -17.39
C SER A 32 27.79 -10.89 -16.26
N ARG A 33 26.68 -10.53 -15.62
CA ARG A 33 26.59 -9.42 -14.64
C ARG A 33 27.12 -8.10 -15.19
N MET A 34 26.87 -7.87 -16.48
CA MET A 34 27.23 -6.62 -17.16
C MET A 34 26.00 -5.74 -17.35
N CYS A 35 26.26 -4.44 -17.47
CA CYS A 35 25.26 -3.45 -17.85
C CYS A 35 25.90 -2.38 -18.75
N SER A 36 25.08 -1.59 -19.42
CA SER A 36 25.61 -0.55 -20.33
C SER A 36 24.74 0.71 -20.35
N LEU A 37 25.40 1.82 -20.64
CA LEU A 37 24.79 3.09 -21.02
C LEU A 37 24.95 3.23 -22.54
N ASP A 38 23.84 3.09 -23.27
CA ASP A 38 23.78 3.20 -24.73
C ASP A 38 23.30 4.59 -25.11
N ILE A 39 24.20 5.42 -25.61
CA ILE A 39 23.95 6.83 -25.94
C ILE A 39 23.66 6.93 -27.43
N ASP A 40 22.39 7.16 -27.78
CA ASP A 40 21.93 7.31 -29.17
C ASP A 40 22.13 8.72 -29.72
N CYS A 41 22.09 9.73 -28.86
CA CYS A 41 22.27 11.12 -29.21
C CYS A 41 23.17 11.85 -28.19
N MET A 42 24.45 11.97 -28.52
CA MET A 42 25.45 12.58 -27.64
C MET A 42 25.18 14.06 -27.34
N GLU A 43 24.65 14.82 -28.30
CA GLU A 43 24.33 16.24 -28.11
C GLU A 43 23.23 16.40 -27.05
N SER A 44 22.17 15.62 -27.15
CA SER A 44 21.07 15.65 -26.17
C SER A 44 21.50 15.08 -24.82
N PHE A 45 22.36 14.07 -24.82
CA PHE A 45 22.87 13.49 -23.58
C PHE A 45 23.75 14.52 -22.82
N LYS A 46 24.57 15.31 -23.51
CA LYS A 46 25.32 16.40 -22.88
C LYS A 46 24.43 17.45 -22.24
N VAL A 47 23.32 17.82 -22.87
CA VAL A 47 22.33 18.74 -22.28
C VAL A 47 21.81 18.20 -20.95
N ILE A 48 21.56 16.90 -20.86
CA ILE A 48 21.15 16.25 -19.60
C ILE A 48 22.28 16.33 -18.56
N LEU A 49 23.50 15.99 -18.93
CA LEU A 49 24.64 16.04 -18.01
C LEU A 49 24.87 17.46 -17.48
N ASP A 50 24.80 18.46 -18.36
CA ASP A 50 24.92 19.88 -17.99
C ASP A 50 23.83 20.33 -17.03
N GLU A 51 22.55 19.89 -17.26
CA GLU A 51 21.42 20.18 -16.39
C GLU A 51 21.60 19.61 -14.98
N PHE A 52 22.24 18.44 -14.86
CA PHE A 52 22.51 17.79 -13.58
C PHE A 52 23.90 18.10 -12.99
N GLY A 53 24.65 18.96 -13.64
CA GLY A 53 25.99 19.38 -13.20
C GLY A 53 27.03 18.28 -13.21
N ILE A 54 26.92 17.33 -14.16
CA ILE A 54 27.79 16.16 -14.31
C ILE A 54 28.82 16.43 -15.38
N ASP A 55 30.09 16.15 -15.08
CA ASP A 55 31.18 16.26 -16.08
C ASP A 55 31.16 15.03 -17.01
N ALA A 56 30.88 15.27 -18.29
CA ALA A 56 30.84 14.23 -19.32
C ALA A 56 32.19 13.48 -19.47
N SER A 57 33.33 14.13 -19.18
CA SER A 57 34.66 13.56 -19.31
C SER A 57 34.91 12.38 -18.35
N GLU A 58 34.12 12.24 -17.29
CA GLU A 58 34.22 11.09 -16.39
C GLU A 58 34.04 9.76 -17.13
N LEU A 59 33.20 9.75 -18.17
CA LEU A 59 32.91 8.53 -18.94
C LEU A 59 34.06 8.13 -19.90
N ASP A 60 35.01 8.99 -20.18
CA ASP A 60 36.13 8.74 -21.13
C ASP A 60 37.04 7.60 -20.63
N ASN A 61 37.04 7.35 -19.32
CA ASN A 61 37.85 6.30 -18.71
C ASN A 61 37.21 4.90 -18.71
N TYR A 62 35.98 4.80 -19.18
CA TYR A 62 35.23 3.54 -19.17
C TYR A 62 35.28 2.82 -20.52
N PRO A 63 35.25 1.47 -20.52
CA PRO A 63 35.23 0.69 -21.76
C PRO A 63 34.07 1.13 -22.66
N THR A 64 34.38 1.64 -23.81
CA THR A 64 33.41 2.28 -24.71
C THR A 64 33.47 1.70 -26.10
N VAL A 65 32.33 1.32 -26.65
CA VAL A 65 32.14 0.80 -28.00
C VAL A 65 31.43 1.84 -28.85
N GLN A 66 31.90 2.05 -30.07
CA GLN A 66 31.25 2.87 -31.06
C GLN A 66 30.87 2.07 -32.28
N GLY A 67 29.58 2.08 -32.64
CA GLY A 67 29.02 1.40 -33.82
C GLY A 67 28.62 2.36 -34.95
N SER A 68 28.39 3.64 -34.62
CA SER A 68 28.01 4.68 -35.60
C SER A 68 28.61 6.01 -35.21
N SER A 69 28.57 7.01 -36.11
CA SER A 69 29.09 8.35 -35.82
C SER A 69 28.25 9.15 -34.82
N LYS A 70 27.05 8.68 -34.46
CA LYS A 70 26.08 9.46 -33.67
C LYS A 70 25.92 8.97 -32.21
N GLY A 71 26.35 7.76 -31.89
CA GLY A 71 26.18 7.17 -30.58
C GLY A 71 27.37 6.37 -30.11
N SER A 72 27.42 6.11 -28.80
CA SER A 72 28.44 5.30 -28.16
C SER A 72 27.81 4.50 -27.02
N ARG A 73 28.41 3.34 -26.71
CA ARG A 73 27.97 2.46 -25.62
C ARG A 73 29.07 2.28 -24.61
N VAL A 74 28.81 2.66 -23.38
CA VAL A 74 29.76 2.51 -22.26
C VAL A 74 29.36 1.26 -21.48
N LEU A 75 30.31 0.39 -21.19
CA LEU A 75 30.08 -0.90 -20.54
C LEU A 75 30.57 -0.89 -19.09
N PHE A 76 29.81 -1.52 -18.21
CA PHE A 76 30.09 -1.61 -16.78
C PHE A 76 29.77 -3.01 -16.25
N ARG A 77 30.37 -3.34 -15.10
CA ARG A 77 29.92 -4.47 -14.28
C ARG A 77 28.79 -3.99 -13.34
N VAL A 78 27.74 -4.77 -13.20
CA VAL A 78 26.67 -4.51 -12.22
C VAL A 78 27.27 -4.63 -10.81
N PRO A 79 27.09 -3.62 -9.91
CA PRO A 79 27.51 -3.72 -8.50
C PRO A 79 26.93 -4.97 -7.83
N ASP A 80 27.71 -5.58 -6.91
CA ASP A 80 27.33 -6.89 -6.32
C ASP A 80 26.08 -6.84 -5.45
N ASP A 81 25.80 -5.67 -4.87
CA ASP A 81 24.68 -5.37 -3.97
C ASP A 81 23.45 -4.80 -4.69
N GLN A 82 23.46 -4.70 -6.02
CA GLN A 82 22.43 -4.02 -6.79
C GLN A 82 21.82 -4.90 -7.88
N GLN A 83 20.52 -4.62 -8.15
CA GLN A 83 19.81 -5.11 -9.31
C GLN A 83 19.39 -3.92 -10.16
N LEU A 84 19.95 -3.82 -11.35
CA LEU A 84 19.67 -2.73 -12.29
C LEU A 84 18.62 -3.17 -13.32
N SER A 85 17.69 -2.28 -13.64
CA SER A 85 16.60 -2.51 -14.60
C SER A 85 16.87 -1.78 -15.91
N TYR A 86 16.16 -2.16 -16.97
CA TYR A 86 16.21 -1.45 -18.24
C TYR A 86 15.37 -0.16 -18.18
N HIS A 87 15.95 0.94 -18.57
CA HIS A 87 15.28 2.23 -18.72
C HIS A 87 15.72 2.94 -19.98
N LYS A 88 14.91 3.90 -20.46
CA LYS A 88 15.27 4.75 -21.59
C LYS A 88 14.71 6.16 -21.46
N VAL A 89 15.44 7.11 -21.99
CA VAL A 89 15.02 8.51 -22.13
C VAL A 89 14.71 8.80 -23.58
N ASN A 90 13.48 9.16 -23.84
CA ASN A 90 13.01 9.60 -25.15
C ASN A 90 12.65 11.09 -25.08
N TRP A 91 13.09 11.85 -26.06
CA TRP A 91 12.70 13.24 -26.25
C TRP A 91 11.89 13.40 -27.53
N PRO A 92 10.91 14.34 -27.57
CA PRO A 92 10.20 14.67 -28.79
C PRO A 92 11.16 15.27 -29.82
N ARG A 93 10.93 15.03 -31.09
CA ARG A 93 11.70 15.66 -32.15
C ARG A 93 11.38 17.15 -32.23
N LYS A 94 12.40 17.96 -32.50
CA LYS A 94 12.23 19.40 -32.61
C LYS A 94 11.38 19.81 -33.84
N ASP A 95 11.46 19.04 -34.93
CA ASP A 95 10.74 19.23 -36.18
C ASP A 95 9.31 18.62 -36.17
N ASP A 96 9.07 17.58 -35.34
CA ASP A 96 7.78 16.95 -35.20
C ASP A 96 7.58 16.46 -33.75
N PRO A 97 6.94 17.25 -32.86
CA PRO A 97 6.77 16.92 -31.45
C PRO A 97 5.94 15.65 -31.19
N LYS A 98 5.26 15.11 -32.20
CA LYS A 98 4.54 13.83 -32.07
C LYS A 98 5.45 12.61 -32.26
N LYS A 99 6.62 12.79 -32.81
CA LYS A 99 7.64 11.75 -32.97
C LYS A 99 8.74 11.92 -31.93
N TYR A 100 9.17 10.79 -31.38
CA TYR A 100 10.21 10.74 -30.36
C TYR A 100 11.47 10.09 -30.92
N TYR A 101 12.60 10.42 -30.31
CA TYR A 101 13.86 9.70 -30.50
C TYR A 101 14.47 9.36 -29.14
N THR A 102 15.23 8.30 -29.10
CA THR A 102 15.96 7.89 -27.89
C THR A 102 17.18 8.77 -27.72
N VAL A 103 17.34 9.32 -26.52
CA VAL A 103 18.55 10.06 -26.13
C VAL A 103 19.59 9.07 -25.65
N PHE A 104 19.19 8.19 -24.72
CA PHE A 104 20.04 7.10 -24.23
C PHE A 104 19.19 5.99 -23.62
N GLU A 105 19.80 4.80 -23.48
CA GLU A 105 19.25 3.65 -22.79
C GLU A 105 20.17 3.21 -21.66
N LEU A 106 19.59 2.90 -20.50
CA LEU A 106 20.24 2.18 -19.41
C LEU A 106 19.90 0.70 -19.56
N ARG A 107 20.88 -0.09 -19.94
CA ARG A 107 20.67 -1.49 -20.37
C ARG A 107 21.23 -2.45 -19.34
N ALA A 108 20.35 -3.22 -18.72
CA ALA A 108 20.68 -4.36 -17.86
C ALA A 108 19.77 -5.51 -18.18
N GLY A 109 20.24 -6.72 -18.07
CA GLY A 109 19.46 -7.93 -18.22
C GLY A 109 18.80 -8.31 -16.88
N ALA A 110 17.68 -9.05 -16.96
CA ALA A 110 17.02 -9.66 -15.81
C ALA A 110 16.61 -11.08 -16.17
N GLU A 111 16.30 -11.90 -15.16
CA GLU A 111 15.82 -13.25 -15.39
C GLU A 111 14.55 -13.24 -16.25
N GLY A 112 14.53 -14.05 -17.31
CA GLY A 112 13.45 -14.07 -18.29
C GLY A 112 13.38 -12.85 -19.24
N LYS A 113 14.28 -11.85 -19.08
CA LYS A 113 14.40 -10.67 -19.97
C LYS A 113 15.85 -10.46 -20.38
N GLN A 114 16.34 -11.37 -21.17
CA GLN A 114 17.72 -11.32 -21.67
C GLN A 114 17.93 -10.12 -22.60
N ARG A 115 19.09 -9.47 -22.45
CA ARG A 115 19.56 -8.38 -23.31
C ARG A 115 21.00 -8.64 -23.74
N PHE A 116 21.28 -8.23 -24.97
CA PHE A 116 22.59 -8.43 -25.56
C PHE A 116 23.13 -7.10 -26.07
N ASP A 117 24.42 -6.90 -25.89
CA ASP A 117 25.17 -5.80 -26.50
C ASP A 117 26.14 -6.37 -27.52
N VAL A 118 26.17 -5.71 -28.69
CA VAL A 118 27.08 -6.13 -29.75
C VAL A 118 28.47 -5.56 -29.48
N LEU A 119 29.49 -6.43 -29.57
CA LEU A 119 30.91 -6.06 -29.31
C LEU A 119 31.74 -6.07 -30.58
N PRO A 120 32.83 -5.26 -30.64
CA PRO A 120 33.82 -5.35 -31.72
C PRO A 120 34.44 -6.73 -31.77
N PRO A 121 34.79 -7.22 -33.00
CA PRO A 121 34.75 -6.54 -34.30
C PRO A 121 33.47 -6.75 -35.12
N SER A 122 32.34 -7.03 -34.48
CA SER A 122 31.05 -7.21 -35.14
C SER A 122 30.72 -6.10 -36.14
N ILE A 123 29.91 -6.42 -37.14
CA ILE A 123 29.50 -5.47 -38.18
C ILE A 123 28.15 -4.86 -37.83
N HIS A 124 28.07 -3.55 -37.85
CA HIS A 124 26.84 -2.79 -37.61
C HIS A 124 25.86 -2.99 -38.78
N PRO A 125 24.59 -3.36 -38.51
CA PRO A 125 23.67 -3.74 -39.57
C PRO A 125 23.34 -2.63 -40.58
N ASP A 126 23.21 -1.38 -40.10
CA ASP A 126 22.80 -0.26 -40.95
C ASP A 126 23.98 0.39 -41.64
N THR A 127 25.10 0.54 -40.96
CA THR A 127 26.29 1.23 -41.53
C THR A 127 27.24 0.30 -42.27
N GLN A 128 27.11 -1.02 -42.07
CA GLN A 128 28.01 -2.06 -42.60
C GLN A 128 29.48 -1.81 -42.23
N GLN A 129 29.72 -1.03 -41.15
CA GLN A 129 31.07 -0.78 -40.61
C GLN A 129 31.26 -1.63 -39.34
N PRO A 130 32.54 -2.01 -39.05
CA PRO A 130 32.78 -2.75 -37.81
C PRO A 130 32.65 -1.84 -36.58
N TYR A 131 32.06 -2.40 -35.53
CA TYR A 131 32.13 -1.79 -34.18
C TYR A 131 33.58 -1.64 -33.76
N LYS A 132 33.90 -0.58 -33.04
CA LYS A 132 35.27 -0.28 -32.58
C LYS A 132 35.27 0.03 -31.10
N TRP A 133 36.32 -0.41 -30.41
CA TRP A 133 36.63 0.08 -29.09
C TRP A 133 37.18 1.50 -29.17
N VAL A 134 36.56 2.44 -28.51
CA VAL A 134 37.08 3.80 -28.27
C VAL A 134 38.00 3.73 -27.05
N THR A 135 37.50 3.21 -25.95
CA THR A 135 38.27 2.88 -24.74
C THR A 135 38.27 1.38 -24.58
N GLN A 136 39.45 0.76 -24.49
CA GLN A 136 39.64 -0.68 -24.44
C GLN A 136 39.13 -1.26 -23.08
N PRO A 137 38.55 -2.45 -23.08
CA PRO A 137 38.21 -3.14 -21.84
C PRO A 137 39.48 -3.59 -21.09
N PRO A 138 39.41 -3.84 -19.78
CA PRO A 138 40.54 -4.38 -19.01
C PRO A 138 40.92 -5.76 -19.55
N LYS A 139 42.25 -6.01 -19.69
CA LYS A 139 42.76 -7.29 -20.26
C LYS A 139 42.52 -8.51 -19.36
N GLN A 140 42.60 -8.32 -18.07
CA GLN A 140 42.26 -9.25 -16.99
C GLN A 140 41.84 -8.43 -15.77
N GLY A 141 40.84 -8.88 -15.02
CA GLY A 141 40.50 -8.26 -13.77
C GLY A 141 39.14 -7.59 -13.77
N ASP A 142 38.94 -6.67 -12.86
CA ASP A 142 37.64 -6.10 -12.54
C ASP A 142 37.20 -5.09 -13.56
N TRP A 143 36.09 -5.37 -14.18
CA TRP A 143 35.36 -4.37 -14.95
C TRP A 143 34.87 -3.25 -14.02
N PRO A 144 34.96 -1.98 -14.43
CA PRO A 144 34.50 -0.88 -13.62
C PRO A 144 32.98 -0.94 -13.43
N THR A 145 32.51 -0.57 -12.25
CA THR A 145 31.08 -0.33 -11.97
C THR A 145 30.67 1.05 -12.52
N PRO A 146 29.37 1.30 -12.76
CA PRO A 146 28.92 2.62 -13.19
C PRO A 146 29.37 3.70 -12.21
N PRO A 147 29.64 4.93 -12.65
CA PRO A 147 29.95 6.04 -11.76
C PRO A 147 28.80 6.33 -10.81
N ALA A 148 29.10 6.91 -9.65
CA ALA A 148 28.15 7.08 -8.56
C ALA A 148 26.87 7.83 -8.98
N TRP A 149 26.99 8.87 -9.80
CA TRP A 149 25.86 9.62 -10.32
C TRP A 149 24.95 8.77 -11.24
N LEU A 150 25.56 7.92 -12.10
CA LEU A 150 24.79 7.04 -12.99
C LEU A 150 24.07 5.96 -12.20
N THR A 151 24.73 5.40 -11.21
CA THR A 151 24.14 4.44 -10.27
C THR A 151 22.95 5.07 -9.53
N ALA A 152 23.09 6.30 -9.04
CA ALA A 152 22.00 7.02 -8.36
C ALA A 152 20.79 7.25 -9.28
N ILE A 153 21.00 7.68 -10.52
CA ILE A 153 19.93 7.82 -11.52
C ILE A 153 19.27 6.46 -11.81
N TRP A 154 20.06 5.41 -11.96
CA TRP A 154 19.58 4.08 -12.32
C TRP A 154 18.71 3.44 -11.21
N THR A 155 19.17 3.53 -9.97
CA THR A 155 18.48 2.94 -8.80
C THR A 155 17.26 3.76 -8.36
N ALA A 156 17.29 5.08 -8.51
CA ALA A 156 16.18 5.98 -8.17
C ALA A 156 15.42 6.47 -9.43
N TRP A 157 15.20 5.58 -10.40
CA TRP A 157 14.60 5.91 -11.70
C TRP A 157 13.23 6.59 -11.60
N GLU A 158 12.39 6.19 -10.64
CA GLU A 158 11.06 6.79 -10.44
C GLU A 158 11.17 8.30 -10.12
N ALA A 159 12.24 8.71 -9.44
CA ALA A 159 12.48 10.11 -9.11
C ALA A 159 13.14 10.87 -10.27
N PHE A 160 14.15 10.28 -10.92
CA PHE A 160 14.95 10.98 -11.94
C PHE A 160 14.40 10.84 -13.36
N GLY A 161 13.74 9.74 -13.70
CA GLY A 161 13.25 9.49 -15.06
C GLY A 161 12.35 10.59 -15.63
N PRO A 162 11.36 11.13 -14.88
CA PRO A 162 10.58 12.30 -15.32
C PRO A 162 11.47 13.53 -15.58
N GLN A 163 12.40 13.85 -14.68
CA GLN A 163 13.27 15.00 -14.79
C GLN A 163 14.21 14.93 -16.00
N LEU A 164 14.68 13.73 -16.36
CA LEU A 164 15.50 13.50 -17.55
C LEU A 164 14.71 13.76 -18.85
N LYS A 165 13.40 13.54 -18.83
CA LYS A 165 12.50 13.87 -19.96
C LYS A 165 12.25 15.37 -20.03
N ASP A 166 12.03 16.01 -18.87
CA ASP A 166 11.76 17.43 -18.75
C ASP A 166 13.01 18.31 -19.02
N ALA A 167 14.21 17.73 -18.96
CA ALA A 167 15.45 18.40 -19.35
C ALA A 167 15.55 18.75 -20.86
N CYS A 168 14.58 18.30 -21.68
CA CYS A 168 14.51 18.63 -23.09
C CYS A 168 14.28 20.13 -23.32
N PRO A 169 15.21 20.89 -23.96
CA PRO A 169 15.13 22.35 -24.04
C PRO A 169 13.96 22.91 -24.87
N TRP A 170 13.31 22.08 -25.71
CA TRP A 170 12.17 22.45 -26.55
C TRP A 170 10.88 21.73 -26.16
N TYR A 171 10.90 21.02 -25.06
CA TYR A 171 9.72 20.40 -24.47
C TYR A 171 9.09 21.39 -23.49
N ASP A 172 8.01 22.07 -23.92
CA ASP A 172 7.14 22.78 -23.01
C ASP A 172 6.29 21.74 -22.26
N ALA A 173 6.82 21.18 -21.20
CA ALA A 173 6.00 20.51 -20.21
C ALA A 173 4.88 21.48 -19.78
N PRO A 174 3.62 21.05 -19.66
CA PRO A 174 2.60 21.90 -19.08
C PRO A 174 3.08 22.32 -17.69
N LYS A 175 3.60 23.55 -17.60
CA LYS A 175 4.03 24.12 -16.32
C LYS A 175 2.84 24.03 -15.39
N PRO A 176 2.98 23.49 -14.17
CA PRO A 176 1.98 23.68 -13.15
C PRO A 176 1.72 25.17 -13.10
N ASN A 177 0.44 25.57 -13.23
CA ASN A 177 0.05 26.97 -13.21
C ASN A 177 0.73 27.63 -12.01
N PRO A 178 1.49 28.73 -12.22
CA PRO A 178 2.08 29.43 -11.10
C PRO A 178 0.96 29.79 -10.13
N ALA A 179 1.10 29.37 -8.88
CA ALA A 179 0.17 29.76 -7.84
C ALA A 179 0.10 31.29 -7.86
N LYS A 180 -1.09 31.82 -8.12
CA LYS A 180 -1.31 33.26 -8.04
C LYS A 180 -0.86 33.71 -6.66
N PRO A 181 -0.18 34.88 -6.53
CA PRO A 181 0.19 35.40 -5.23
C PRO A 181 -1.07 35.46 -4.35
N ARG A 182 -1.01 34.86 -3.17
CA ARG A 182 -2.05 34.96 -2.16
C ARG A 182 -2.31 36.42 -1.88
N PRO A 183 -3.58 36.88 -1.83
CA PRO A 183 -3.89 38.21 -1.32
C PRO A 183 -3.30 38.32 0.11
N ALA A 184 -2.82 39.52 0.44
CA ALA A 184 -2.33 39.81 1.78
C ALA A 184 -3.40 39.45 2.81
N PRO A 185 -3.02 38.76 3.94
CA PRO A 185 -3.98 38.38 4.94
C PRO A 185 -4.65 39.61 5.54
N THR A 186 -5.96 39.65 5.44
CA THR A 186 -6.80 40.57 6.19
C THR A 186 -7.17 39.89 7.50
N ASP A 187 -6.71 40.50 8.59
CA ASP A 187 -7.10 40.34 9.99
C ASP A 187 -6.87 39.00 10.73
N ALA A 188 -6.03 39.11 11.77
CA ALA A 188 -6.05 38.41 13.07
C ALA A 188 -5.86 36.87 13.11
N GLY A 189 -5.42 36.24 12.05
CA GLY A 189 -5.27 34.79 12.06
C GLY A 189 -3.84 34.30 12.21
N ASP A 190 -2.77 34.99 11.79
CA ASP A 190 -1.53 34.26 11.70
C ASP A 190 -0.24 35.07 11.74
N LYS A 191 0.11 35.53 12.96
CA LYS A 191 1.49 35.97 13.24
C LYS A 191 2.53 34.89 12.85
N LEU A 192 2.13 33.61 12.81
CA LEU A 192 2.95 32.51 12.37
C LEU A 192 3.29 32.60 10.89
N THR A 193 2.28 32.81 10.06
CA THR A 193 2.44 32.99 8.61
C THR A 193 3.19 34.29 8.30
N GLU A 194 2.91 35.38 9.03
CA GLU A 194 3.60 36.66 8.89
C GLU A 194 5.10 36.55 9.13
N VAL A 195 5.52 35.83 10.19
CA VAL A 195 6.94 35.62 10.53
C VAL A 195 7.61 34.75 9.46
N VAL A 196 7.03 33.62 9.07
CA VAL A 196 7.62 32.73 8.08
C VAL A 196 7.74 33.40 6.71
N GLU A 197 6.69 34.05 6.24
CA GLU A 197 6.71 34.76 4.95
C GLU A 197 7.60 36.01 5.00
N GLY A 198 7.67 36.68 6.17
CA GLY A 198 8.62 37.75 6.42
C GLY A 198 10.08 37.27 6.33
N TYR A 199 10.37 36.13 6.96
CA TYR A 199 11.72 35.55 6.94
C TYR A 199 12.13 35.11 5.52
N LYS A 200 11.27 34.44 4.77
CA LYS A 200 11.51 34.05 3.37
C LYS A 200 11.84 35.23 2.49
N ARG A 201 11.11 36.36 2.64
CA ARG A 201 11.35 37.60 1.89
C ARG A 201 12.69 38.23 2.25
N ALA A 202 13.06 38.21 3.54
CA ALA A 202 14.34 38.77 4.00
C ALA A 202 15.53 37.89 3.64
N ASN A 203 15.31 36.58 3.49
CA ASN A 203 16.34 35.54 3.32
C ASN A 203 16.04 34.69 2.07
N PRO A 204 16.36 35.19 0.85
CA PRO A 204 16.09 34.46 -0.39
C PRO A 204 16.67 33.05 -0.40
N LEU A 205 15.92 32.07 -0.88
CA LEU A 205 16.26 30.66 -0.83
C LEU A 205 17.64 30.35 -1.43
N LYS A 206 17.97 30.90 -2.58
CA LYS A 206 19.28 30.69 -3.25
C LYS A 206 20.46 31.14 -2.36
N GLN A 207 20.31 32.24 -1.62
CA GLN A 207 21.34 32.74 -0.71
C GLN A 207 21.48 31.83 0.53
N GLN A 208 20.37 31.33 1.05
CA GLN A 208 20.39 30.41 2.18
C GLN A 208 21.00 29.06 1.81
N LEU A 209 20.70 28.51 0.65
CA LEU A 209 21.36 27.30 0.14
C LEU A 209 22.89 27.48 0.11
N LEU A 210 23.39 28.60 -0.47
CA LEU A 210 24.84 28.89 -0.49
C LEU A 210 25.41 29.03 0.93
N ARG A 211 24.70 29.72 1.84
CA ARG A 211 25.10 29.90 3.23
C ARG A 211 25.31 28.57 3.96
N TYR A 212 24.45 27.59 3.70
CA TYR A 212 24.52 26.26 4.34
C TYR A 212 25.35 25.24 3.53
N GLY A 213 26.17 25.72 2.59
CA GLY A 213 27.17 24.89 1.92
C GLY A 213 26.66 24.10 0.71
N TYR A 214 25.47 24.39 0.20
CA TYR A 214 25.02 23.82 -1.07
C TYR A 214 25.77 24.50 -2.22
N ALA A 215 26.36 23.72 -3.13
CA ALA A 215 27.12 24.26 -4.25
C ALA A 215 26.22 24.55 -5.45
N ASP A 216 26.30 25.76 -5.99
CA ASP A 216 25.61 26.18 -7.22
C ASP A 216 26.19 25.45 -8.45
N LYS A 217 25.35 24.73 -9.18
CA LYS A 217 25.66 24.02 -10.42
C LYS A 217 24.84 24.57 -11.61
N GLY A 218 24.41 25.82 -11.52
CA GLY A 218 23.65 26.53 -12.55
C GLY A 218 22.14 26.47 -12.26
N ARG A 219 21.42 25.57 -12.86
CA ARG A 219 19.97 25.38 -12.61
C ARG A 219 19.64 24.60 -11.36
N ARG A 220 20.61 23.87 -10.80
CA ARG A 220 20.47 23.00 -9.64
C ARG A 220 21.55 23.27 -8.61
N PHE A 221 21.32 22.77 -7.39
CA PHE A 221 22.31 22.82 -6.33
C PHE A 221 22.72 21.41 -5.92
N LEU A 222 24.00 21.27 -5.57
CA LEU A 222 24.54 20.04 -4.98
C LEU A 222 24.51 20.18 -3.46
N SER A 223 23.87 19.22 -2.80
CA SER A 223 23.82 19.15 -1.33
C SER A 223 25.21 18.94 -0.72
N PRO A 224 25.54 19.58 0.42
CA PRO A 224 26.79 19.31 1.14
C PRO A 224 26.87 17.88 1.70
N HIS A 225 25.73 17.19 1.83
CA HIS A 225 25.63 15.80 2.27
C HIS A 225 25.65 14.79 1.12
N ASN A 226 25.86 15.27 -0.09
CA ASN A 226 25.81 14.43 -1.29
C ASN A 226 27.05 13.51 -1.40
N THR A 227 26.80 12.23 -1.67
CA THR A 227 27.85 11.21 -1.88
C THR A 227 27.97 10.75 -3.34
N SER A 228 26.99 11.10 -4.19
CA SER A 228 26.94 10.64 -5.60
C SER A 228 27.52 11.65 -6.60
N GLY A 229 27.78 12.91 -6.21
CA GLY A 229 28.16 14.00 -7.12
C GLY A 229 27.02 14.57 -7.96
N LEU A 230 25.78 14.06 -7.82
CA LEU A 230 24.61 14.47 -8.59
C LEU A 230 23.95 15.70 -7.96
N ALA A 231 23.74 16.78 -8.74
CA ALA A 231 23.03 17.98 -8.30
C ALA A 231 21.51 17.70 -8.21
N GLY A 232 21.06 17.24 -7.07
CA GLY A 232 19.69 16.77 -6.82
C GLY A 232 18.74 17.81 -6.23
N VAL A 233 19.17 19.06 -6.02
CA VAL A 233 18.32 20.13 -5.51
C VAL A 233 17.80 20.98 -6.67
N CYS A 234 16.51 20.96 -6.93
CA CYS A 234 15.87 21.70 -8.01
C CYS A 234 14.86 22.73 -7.47
N PHE A 235 14.84 23.92 -8.03
CA PHE A 235 13.86 24.95 -7.68
C PHE A 235 12.51 24.62 -8.28
N LEU A 236 11.46 24.73 -7.49
CA LEU A 236 10.08 24.67 -7.94
C LEU A 236 9.57 26.07 -8.29
N ASP A 237 10.00 27.07 -7.50
CA ASP A 237 9.77 28.50 -7.70
C ASP A 237 10.92 29.28 -7.01
N ASP A 238 10.82 30.62 -6.93
CA ASP A 238 11.84 31.45 -6.30
C ASP A 238 11.97 31.24 -4.77
N ASP A 239 10.95 30.66 -4.14
CA ASP A 239 10.83 30.51 -2.70
C ASP A 239 10.96 29.07 -2.19
N THR A 240 10.88 28.09 -3.10
CA THR A 240 10.88 26.67 -2.71
C THR A 240 11.74 25.82 -3.63
N CYS A 241 12.38 24.80 -3.08
CA CYS A 241 13.14 23.80 -3.81
C CYS A 241 12.75 22.38 -3.38
N TRP A 242 13.04 21.43 -4.26
CA TRP A 242 12.91 20.01 -3.98
C TRP A 242 14.29 19.37 -3.88
N ILE A 243 14.56 18.66 -2.80
CA ILE A 243 15.82 17.97 -2.55
C ILE A 243 15.62 16.48 -2.80
N HIS A 244 16.29 15.94 -3.83
CA HIS A 244 16.22 14.53 -4.23
C HIS A 244 17.45 13.76 -3.74
N HIS A 245 17.69 13.74 -2.45
CA HIS A 245 18.87 13.06 -1.91
C HIS A 245 18.57 12.43 -0.56
N ALA A 246 18.53 11.09 -0.50
CA ALA A 246 18.33 10.31 0.73
C ALA A 246 19.42 10.56 1.80
N SER A 247 20.59 11.09 1.44
CA SER A 247 21.62 11.48 2.39
C SER A 247 21.48 12.91 2.92
N ASP A 248 20.59 13.72 2.34
CA ASP A 248 20.30 15.08 2.82
C ASP A 248 19.28 15.03 3.95
N PRO A 249 19.54 15.64 5.10
CA PRO A 249 18.60 15.65 6.22
C PRO A 249 17.27 16.35 5.93
N LEU A 250 17.20 17.13 4.85
CA LEU A 250 16.00 17.79 4.36
C LEU A 250 15.46 17.14 3.07
N ASP A 251 15.71 15.84 2.88
CA ASP A 251 15.24 15.10 1.71
C ASP A 251 13.72 15.25 1.51
N SER A 252 13.36 15.89 0.40
CA SER A 252 11.96 16.10 0.03
C SER A 252 11.26 14.82 -0.42
N THR A 253 12.00 13.78 -0.80
CA THR A 253 11.43 12.48 -1.21
C THR A 253 10.94 11.69 0.00
N GLU A 254 11.61 11.82 1.15
CA GLU A 254 11.19 11.22 2.41
C GLU A 254 10.10 12.05 3.11
N SER A 255 10.29 13.36 3.19
CA SER A 255 9.36 14.28 3.86
C SER A 255 8.05 14.51 3.08
N GLY A 256 8.08 14.35 1.75
CA GLY A 256 6.96 14.65 0.85
C GLY A 256 6.69 16.16 0.68
N HIS A 257 7.57 17.04 1.16
CA HIS A 257 7.38 18.49 1.13
C HIS A 257 8.55 19.23 0.51
N PRO A 258 8.30 20.32 -0.26
CA PRO A 258 9.35 21.20 -0.72
C PRO A 258 9.99 21.95 0.45
N VAL A 259 11.25 22.28 0.32
CA VAL A 259 12.07 22.99 1.30
C VAL A 259 12.13 24.47 0.93
N ASN A 260 11.95 25.34 1.91
CA ASN A 260 12.09 26.77 1.77
C ASN A 260 13.22 27.33 2.66
N SER A 261 13.50 28.64 2.58
CA SER A 261 14.59 29.25 3.36
C SER A 261 14.40 29.18 4.87
N PHE A 262 13.16 29.16 5.36
CA PHE A 262 12.87 28.99 6.77
C PHE A 262 13.09 27.55 7.24
N ASP A 263 12.85 26.54 6.41
CA ASP A 263 13.13 25.13 6.74
C ASP A 263 14.64 24.89 6.85
N LEU A 264 15.45 25.48 5.95
CA LEU A 264 16.91 25.47 6.05
C LEU A 264 17.39 26.11 7.36
N PHE A 265 16.87 27.29 7.69
CA PHE A 265 17.19 28.00 8.95
C PHE A 265 16.79 27.19 10.19
N CYS A 266 15.61 26.59 10.17
CA CYS A 266 15.13 25.73 11.24
C CYS A 266 16.07 24.55 11.47
N TYR A 267 16.49 23.89 10.41
CA TYR A 267 17.36 22.73 10.53
C TYR A 267 18.79 23.11 10.96
N TYR A 268 19.46 24.01 10.19
CA TYR A 268 20.89 24.28 10.38
C TYR A 268 21.20 25.16 11.60
N ASP A 269 20.41 26.18 11.87
CA ASP A 269 20.68 27.12 12.95
C ASP A 269 19.95 26.75 14.27
N HIS A 270 18.88 25.94 14.19
CA HIS A 270 18.04 25.62 15.35
C HIS A 270 17.84 24.11 15.61
N GLY A 271 18.60 23.22 14.93
CA GLY A 271 18.56 21.79 15.14
C GLY A 271 17.18 21.18 14.94
N ASN A 272 16.44 21.70 13.94
CA ASN A 272 15.07 21.32 13.58
C ASN A 272 13.99 21.64 14.64
N ASP A 273 14.29 22.56 15.58
CA ASP A 273 13.32 23.05 16.55
C ASP A 273 12.55 24.27 15.97
N ARG A 274 11.40 23.98 15.37
CA ARG A 274 10.55 25.00 14.73
C ARG A 274 10.11 26.12 15.68
N SER A 275 9.94 25.84 16.97
CA SER A 275 9.53 26.85 17.95
C SER A 275 10.65 27.85 18.24
N LYS A 276 11.89 27.36 18.30
CA LYS A 276 13.08 28.24 18.48
C LYS A 276 13.32 29.05 17.22
N ALA A 277 13.31 28.40 16.05
CA ALA A 277 13.48 29.07 14.76
C ALA A 277 12.45 30.18 14.55
N PHE A 278 11.20 29.91 14.90
CA PHE A 278 10.12 30.90 14.81
C PHE A 278 10.32 32.12 15.72
N LYS A 279 10.75 31.91 16.95
CA LYS A 279 11.06 33.02 17.88
C LYS A 279 12.23 33.86 17.39
N ALA A 280 13.31 33.19 16.91
CA ALA A 280 14.47 33.86 16.38
C ALA A 280 14.14 34.67 15.10
N ALA A 281 13.37 34.09 14.18
CA ALA A 281 12.92 34.81 12.99
C ALA A 281 12.00 36.00 13.31
N ALA A 282 11.12 35.88 14.30
CA ALA A 282 10.27 36.98 14.76
C ALA A 282 11.09 38.10 15.39
N GLU A 283 12.14 37.78 16.15
CA GLU A 283 13.07 38.75 16.72
C GLU A 283 13.89 39.46 15.65
N GLU A 284 14.42 38.71 14.66
CA GLU A 284 15.15 39.27 13.51
C GLU A 284 14.30 40.23 12.69
N LEU A 285 13.01 39.94 12.54
CA LEU A 285 12.06 40.77 11.78
C LEU A 285 11.45 41.89 12.63
N GLY A 286 11.74 41.96 13.94
CA GLY A 286 11.14 42.95 14.83
C GLY A 286 9.64 42.73 15.09
N ILE A 287 9.14 41.51 14.86
CA ILE A 287 7.71 41.18 15.03
C ILE A 287 7.47 40.76 16.50
N SER A 288 6.65 41.57 17.22
CA SER A 288 6.29 41.27 18.61
C SER A 288 5.32 40.09 18.70
N LEU A 289 5.75 39.00 19.39
CA LEU A 289 4.92 37.80 19.63
C LEU A 289 3.97 37.95 20.82
N ARG A 290 4.03 39.10 21.56
CA ARG A 290 3.10 39.38 22.67
C ARG A 290 1.70 39.66 22.13
N ARG A 291 0.70 38.89 22.59
CA ARG A 291 -0.72 39.26 22.43
C ARG A 291 -0.99 40.47 23.30
N GLU A 292 -1.37 41.60 22.71
CA GLU A 292 -2.01 42.68 23.42
C GLU A 292 -3.39 42.23 23.89
N HIS A 293 -3.50 41.86 25.17
CA HIS A 293 -4.80 41.68 25.80
C HIS A 293 -5.43 43.05 25.97
N LYS A 294 -6.40 43.43 25.15
CA LYS A 294 -7.40 44.43 25.51
C LYS A 294 -8.18 43.87 26.71
N ALA A 295 -7.92 44.42 27.87
CA ALA A 295 -8.66 44.09 29.09
C ALA A 295 -10.13 44.51 28.93
N THR A 296 -11.02 43.56 28.91
CA THR A 296 -12.44 43.77 29.17
C THR A 296 -12.69 43.41 30.64
N PRO A 297 -13.38 44.24 31.47
CA PRO A 297 -13.53 44.04 32.91
C PRO A 297 -14.34 42.78 33.19
N ALA A 298 -13.89 42.02 34.17
CA ALA A 298 -14.50 40.78 34.62
C ALA A 298 -15.85 41.03 35.34
N PRO A 299 -16.86 40.18 35.10
CA PRO A 299 -17.99 40.10 36.03
C PRO A 299 -17.66 39.17 37.22
N GLU A 300 -18.08 39.59 38.39
CA GLU A 300 -17.92 38.94 39.68
C GLU A 300 -18.39 37.48 39.73
N VAL A 301 -17.57 36.68 40.36
CA VAL A 301 -17.88 35.30 40.74
C VAL A 301 -18.80 35.28 41.96
N LYS A 302 -19.94 34.63 41.90
CA LYS A 302 -20.65 34.11 43.07
C LYS A 302 -20.77 32.58 42.92
N HIS A 303 -20.22 31.90 43.91
CA HIS A 303 -20.26 30.44 44.09
C HIS A 303 -21.53 30.02 44.89
N PRO A 304 -21.76 28.75 45.17
CA PRO A 304 -22.71 27.86 44.50
C PRO A 304 -23.84 27.38 45.41
N VAL A 305 -24.90 26.85 44.88
CA VAL A 305 -25.82 25.94 45.66
C VAL A 305 -26.30 24.83 44.67
N GLU A 306 -26.07 23.59 45.04
CA GLU A 306 -26.68 22.36 44.58
C GLU A 306 -27.98 22.07 45.32
N PRO A 307 -28.76 20.98 45.03
CA PRO A 307 -29.51 20.65 43.82
C PRO A 307 -31.01 20.43 44.15
N SER A 308 -31.85 20.37 43.15
CA SER A 308 -33.07 19.52 43.18
C SER A 308 -33.78 19.48 41.81
N ALA A 309 -34.00 18.32 41.27
CA ALA A 309 -35.00 18.03 40.21
C ALA A 309 -36.41 17.92 40.88
N PRO A 310 -37.58 17.95 40.20
CA PRO A 310 -37.86 17.41 38.86
C PRO A 310 -38.92 18.17 38.02
N GLU A 311 -39.10 17.64 36.78
CA GLU A 311 -40.31 17.63 35.95
C GLU A 311 -40.95 18.93 35.40
N THR A 312 -41.02 19.11 34.12
CA THR A 312 -42.13 18.91 33.19
C THR A 312 -41.94 19.65 31.87
N ALA A 313 -42.08 18.91 30.81
CA ALA A 313 -42.57 19.08 29.43
C ALA A 313 -42.77 20.51 28.81
N PRO A 314 -42.96 20.60 27.50
CA PRO A 314 -42.06 21.36 26.60
C PRO A 314 -42.64 22.67 26.21
N THR A 315 -41.82 23.69 26.10
CA THR A 315 -42.20 24.98 25.49
C THR A 315 -41.45 25.17 24.17
N SER A 316 -42.25 25.33 23.13
CA SER A 316 -41.94 25.65 21.75
C SER A 316 -40.76 26.55 21.53
N ALA A 317 -39.86 26.12 20.65
CA ALA A 317 -38.84 26.95 20.01
C ALA A 317 -39.46 28.03 19.14
N PRO A 318 -38.85 29.22 19.04
CA PRO A 318 -39.37 30.29 18.18
C PRO A 318 -39.25 29.88 16.70
N GLU A 319 -40.36 30.04 15.98
CA GLU A 319 -40.41 29.88 14.53
C GLU A 319 -39.39 30.81 13.87
N GLN A 320 -38.43 30.25 13.18
CA GLN A 320 -37.62 30.96 12.19
C GLN A 320 -38.51 31.36 11.01
N PRO A 321 -38.28 32.53 10.39
CA PRO A 321 -39.11 32.98 9.26
C PRO A 321 -38.95 31.96 8.12
N LYS A 322 -40.07 31.49 7.59
CA LYS A 322 -40.12 30.64 6.39
C LYS A 322 -39.50 31.43 5.24
N GLN A 323 -38.23 31.12 4.94
CA GLN A 323 -37.67 31.41 3.64
C GLN A 323 -38.41 30.52 2.64
N GLU A 324 -39.00 31.16 1.60
CA GLU A 324 -39.52 30.42 0.45
C GLU A 324 -38.45 29.46 -0.06
N ALA A 325 -38.80 28.21 -0.15
CA ALA A 325 -37.88 27.15 -0.59
C ALA A 325 -37.48 27.41 -2.04
N VAL A 326 -36.32 28.01 -2.25
CA VAL A 326 -35.69 28.07 -3.56
C VAL A 326 -35.43 26.62 -4.02
N HIS A 327 -36.10 26.20 -5.08
CA HIS A 327 -35.91 24.86 -5.67
C HIS A 327 -34.53 24.81 -6.34
N PHE A 328 -33.51 24.41 -5.62
CA PHE A 328 -32.18 24.23 -6.16
C PHE A 328 -32.12 23.02 -7.11
N ASP A 329 -31.51 23.19 -8.28
CA ASP A 329 -31.21 22.10 -9.23
C ASP A 329 -30.03 21.21 -8.76
N PHE A 330 -29.43 21.58 -7.65
CA PHE A 330 -28.33 20.85 -7.03
C PHE A 330 -28.39 20.95 -5.50
N ILE A 331 -27.72 20.01 -4.84
CA ILE A 331 -27.51 19.99 -3.39
C ILE A 331 -26.11 20.53 -3.13
N THR A 332 -25.97 21.55 -2.30
CA THR A 332 -24.67 22.00 -1.79
C THR A 332 -24.27 21.08 -0.65
N LEU A 333 -23.11 20.45 -0.76
CA LEU A 333 -22.56 19.52 0.24
C LEU A 333 -21.63 20.21 1.23
N GLY A 334 -21.18 21.43 0.93
CA GLY A 334 -20.26 22.20 1.75
C GLY A 334 -18.91 22.43 1.09
N PHE A 335 -17.90 22.74 1.89
CA PHE A 335 -16.55 23.01 1.39
C PHE A 335 -15.47 22.20 2.14
N ASN A 336 -14.34 21.96 1.47
CA ASN A 336 -13.15 21.39 2.08
C ASN A 336 -11.92 21.80 1.26
N ASP A 337 -10.81 22.19 1.94
CA ASP A 337 -9.53 22.59 1.33
C ASP A 337 -9.64 23.59 0.17
N GLY A 338 -10.54 24.59 0.30
CA GLY A 338 -10.76 25.60 -0.73
C GLY A 338 -11.58 25.15 -1.93
N TYR A 339 -12.16 23.95 -1.88
CA TYR A 339 -13.10 23.43 -2.88
C TYR A 339 -14.52 23.43 -2.31
N GLY A 340 -15.50 23.87 -3.13
CA GLY A 340 -16.91 23.62 -2.90
C GLY A 340 -17.33 22.29 -3.50
N TYR A 341 -18.17 21.56 -2.78
CA TYR A 341 -18.71 20.25 -3.18
C TYR A 341 -20.21 20.34 -3.40
N PHE A 342 -20.66 19.76 -4.50
CA PHE A 342 -22.04 19.85 -4.98
C PHE A 342 -22.51 18.51 -5.53
N LEU A 343 -23.83 18.27 -5.43
CA LEU A 343 -24.50 17.13 -6.05
C LEU A 343 -25.60 17.68 -6.99
N PRO A 344 -25.31 17.92 -8.29
CA PRO A 344 -26.32 18.35 -9.26
C PRO A 344 -27.36 17.25 -9.47
N LYS A 345 -28.65 17.58 -9.38
CA LYS A 345 -29.78 16.64 -9.57
C LYS A 345 -29.81 16.01 -10.97
N ARG A 346 -29.29 16.75 -11.97
CA ARG A 346 -29.22 16.29 -13.35
C ARG A 346 -28.22 15.16 -13.58
N THR A 347 -27.04 15.24 -12.96
CA THR A 347 -25.97 14.24 -13.12
C THR A 347 -25.91 13.26 -11.96
N GLU A 348 -26.37 13.67 -10.79
CA GLU A 348 -26.32 12.94 -9.51
C GLU A 348 -24.89 12.46 -9.16
N GLN A 349 -23.87 13.20 -9.66
CA GLN A 349 -22.45 12.92 -9.36
C GLN A 349 -21.87 14.04 -8.50
N VAL A 350 -21.07 13.67 -7.50
CA VAL A 350 -20.38 14.67 -6.69
C VAL A 350 -19.39 15.43 -7.59
N THR A 351 -19.62 16.74 -7.66
CA THR A 351 -18.82 17.66 -8.46
C THR A 351 -18.13 18.63 -7.51
N ARG A 352 -16.84 18.92 -7.74
CA ARG A 352 -16.09 19.88 -6.92
C ARG A 352 -15.45 20.96 -7.77
N PHE A 353 -15.45 22.20 -7.27
CA PHE A 353 -14.78 23.32 -7.89
C PHE A 353 -13.96 24.08 -6.87
N SER A 354 -12.82 24.63 -7.28
CA SER A 354 -12.08 25.60 -6.45
C SER A 354 -12.90 26.86 -6.26
N LEU A 355 -13.23 27.20 -5.02
CA LEU A 355 -14.01 28.39 -4.65
C LEU A 355 -13.28 29.68 -5.00
N GLY A 356 -11.93 29.69 -4.97
CA GLY A 356 -11.12 30.85 -5.34
C GLY A 356 -10.99 31.10 -6.86
N SER A 357 -11.49 30.19 -7.70
CA SER A 357 -11.38 30.31 -9.17
C SER A 357 -12.64 29.86 -9.92
N LEU A 358 -13.80 30.20 -9.39
CA LEU A 358 -15.10 29.90 -10.02
C LEU A 358 -15.21 30.57 -11.40
N ARG A 359 -15.82 29.84 -12.33
CA ARG A 359 -16.05 30.26 -13.70
C ARG A 359 -17.48 29.95 -14.11
N LYS A 360 -18.02 30.70 -15.05
CA LYS A 360 -19.33 30.44 -15.67
C LYS A 360 -19.53 28.95 -16.03
N GLN A 361 -18.52 28.30 -16.59
CA GLN A 361 -18.57 26.89 -16.96
C GLN A 361 -18.80 25.97 -15.75
N ASN A 362 -18.28 26.30 -14.56
CA ASN A 362 -18.49 25.55 -13.33
C ASN A 362 -19.96 25.62 -12.90
N LEU A 363 -20.56 26.82 -12.93
CA LEU A 363 -21.95 27.04 -12.55
C LEU A 363 -22.92 26.33 -13.52
N LEU A 364 -22.59 26.30 -14.81
CA LEU A 364 -23.38 25.61 -15.82
C LEU A 364 -23.35 24.07 -15.69
N GLN A 365 -22.38 23.52 -14.96
CA GLN A 365 -22.40 22.11 -14.58
C GLN A 365 -23.38 21.82 -13.43
N LEU A 366 -23.64 22.80 -12.57
CA LEU A 366 -24.57 22.69 -11.46
C LEU A 366 -26.03 22.84 -11.92
N SER A 367 -26.31 23.85 -12.72
CA SER A 367 -27.66 24.13 -13.21
C SER A 367 -27.66 24.74 -14.62
N SER A 368 -28.87 24.90 -15.20
CA SER A 368 -29.06 25.46 -16.53
C SER A 368 -28.81 26.99 -16.56
N LEU A 369 -28.49 27.50 -17.75
CA LEU A 369 -28.37 28.96 -17.96
C LEU A 369 -29.63 29.70 -17.51
N ALA A 370 -30.83 29.19 -17.89
CA ALA A 370 -32.10 29.78 -17.56
C ALA A 370 -32.36 29.85 -16.05
N TRP A 371 -31.89 28.87 -15.30
CA TRP A 371 -32.00 28.88 -13.84
C TRP A 371 -31.14 29.98 -13.23
N TRP A 372 -29.87 30.12 -13.66
CA TRP A 372 -28.99 31.21 -13.19
C TRP A 372 -29.53 32.60 -13.59
N GLU A 373 -30.11 32.72 -14.79
CA GLU A 373 -30.73 33.95 -15.26
C GLU A 373 -31.96 34.32 -14.42
N SER A 374 -32.76 33.35 -14.00
CA SER A 374 -33.91 33.60 -13.11
C SER A 374 -33.51 34.07 -11.71
N LEU A 375 -32.29 33.67 -11.26
CA LEU A 375 -31.79 34.00 -9.92
C LEU A 375 -31.18 35.41 -9.87
N HIS A 376 -30.33 35.75 -10.85
CA HIS A 376 -29.63 37.04 -10.93
C HIS A 376 -29.76 37.69 -12.32
N PRO A 377 -30.98 38.14 -12.72
CA PRO A 377 -31.17 38.74 -14.02
C PRO A 377 -30.56 40.13 -14.09
N THR A 378 -29.91 40.47 -15.20
CA THR A 378 -29.50 41.83 -15.56
C THR A 378 -30.12 42.27 -16.89
N LYS A 379 -30.06 43.57 -17.23
CA LYS A 379 -30.57 44.07 -18.52
C LYS A 379 -29.91 43.38 -19.74
N ASN A 380 -28.69 42.84 -19.58
CA ASN A 380 -27.90 42.27 -20.66
C ASN A 380 -27.51 40.78 -20.39
N GLY A 381 -28.21 40.07 -19.50
CA GLY A 381 -27.96 38.69 -19.19
C GLY A 381 -27.93 38.37 -17.68
N ILE A 382 -26.87 37.79 -17.19
CA ILE A 382 -26.74 37.25 -15.82
C ILE A 382 -25.62 37.97 -15.06
N ASP A 383 -25.88 38.35 -13.81
CA ASP A 383 -24.85 38.79 -12.88
C ASP A 383 -24.05 37.57 -12.35
N TRP A 384 -22.94 37.27 -13.03
CA TRP A 384 -22.10 36.11 -12.66
C TRP A 384 -21.36 36.32 -11.33
N ASP A 385 -21.02 37.55 -10.97
CA ASP A 385 -20.33 37.86 -9.72
C ASP A 385 -21.25 37.58 -8.53
N ALA A 386 -22.53 37.99 -8.63
CA ALA A 386 -23.54 37.62 -7.64
C ALA A 386 -23.76 36.11 -7.55
N CYS A 387 -23.74 35.39 -8.70
CA CYS A 387 -23.82 33.93 -8.68
C CYS A 387 -22.60 33.27 -8.00
N TYR A 388 -21.38 33.80 -8.17
CA TYR A 388 -20.18 33.29 -7.50
C TYR A 388 -20.22 33.56 -6.00
N ASP A 389 -20.70 34.70 -5.57
CA ASP A 389 -20.91 35.04 -4.15
C ASP A 389 -21.92 34.08 -3.50
N ASP A 390 -23.03 33.79 -4.17
CA ASP A 390 -24.02 32.83 -3.69
C ASP A 390 -23.44 31.45 -3.50
N ILE A 391 -22.65 30.97 -4.44
CA ILE A 391 -21.97 29.66 -4.31
C ILE A 391 -21.09 29.59 -3.06
N ASN A 392 -20.33 30.67 -2.79
CA ASN A 392 -19.48 30.72 -1.60
C ASN A 392 -20.32 30.71 -0.32
N ARG A 393 -21.36 31.59 -0.27
CA ARG A 393 -22.27 31.67 0.90
C ARG A 393 -23.02 30.36 1.14
N TRP A 394 -23.47 29.66 0.11
CA TRP A 394 -24.13 28.37 0.28
C TRP A 394 -23.17 27.31 0.81
N CYS A 395 -21.95 27.26 0.32
CA CYS A 395 -20.92 26.35 0.86
C CYS A 395 -20.63 26.67 2.34
N GLU A 396 -20.47 27.96 2.69
CA GLU A 396 -20.22 28.38 4.06
C GLU A 396 -21.40 28.04 4.99
N SER A 397 -22.64 28.21 4.52
CA SER A 397 -23.83 27.91 5.30
C SER A 397 -23.99 26.43 5.64
N VAL A 398 -23.55 25.54 4.75
CA VAL A 398 -23.57 24.09 4.99
C VAL A 398 -22.38 23.65 5.87
N GLY A 399 -21.24 24.32 5.73
CA GLY A 399 -20.02 24.03 6.50
C GLY A 399 -19.08 23.05 5.82
N VAL A 400 -18.22 22.44 6.63
CA VAL A 400 -17.15 21.57 6.12
C VAL A 400 -17.70 20.23 5.63
N TYR A 401 -17.40 19.90 4.37
CA TYR A 401 -17.74 18.62 3.77
C TYR A 401 -16.62 17.59 4.01
N ASP A 402 -17.00 16.42 4.50
CA ASP A 402 -16.09 15.27 4.63
C ASP A 402 -16.26 14.31 3.43
N PRO A 403 -15.28 14.25 2.49
CA PRO A 403 -15.35 13.34 1.34
C PRO A 403 -15.46 11.86 1.70
N SER A 404 -15.09 11.46 2.94
CA SER A 404 -15.22 10.07 3.41
C SER A 404 -16.68 9.64 3.61
N ASN A 405 -17.61 10.59 3.64
CA ASN A 405 -19.05 10.32 3.67
C ASN A 405 -19.62 9.88 2.31
N GLN A 406 -18.82 9.90 1.24
CA GLN A 406 -19.28 9.37 -0.05
C GLN A 406 -19.30 7.84 -0.03
N ARG A 407 -20.42 7.28 -0.53
CA ARG A 407 -20.62 5.84 -0.71
C ARG A 407 -20.67 5.49 -2.19
N GLY A 408 -19.96 4.44 -2.57
CA GLY A 408 -20.04 3.83 -3.88
C GLY A 408 -21.09 2.70 -3.93
N ARG A 409 -21.06 1.92 -5.01
CA ARG A 409 -21.94 0.77 -5.21
C ARG A 409 -21.68 -0.32 -4.18
N GLY A 410 -22.73 -1.04 -3.83
CA GLY A 410 -22.69 -2.12 -2.84
C GLY A 410 -23.81 -1.98 -1.81
N ALA A 411 -23.83 -2.90 -0.87
CA ALA A 411 -24.76 -2.88 0.27
C ALA A 411 -24.08 -2.22 1.47
N TRP A 412 -24.84 -1.35 2.15
CA TRP A 412 -24.41 -0.56 3.29
C TRP A 412 -25.39 -0.70 4.45
N TYR A 413 -24.96 -0.41 5.65
CA TYR A 413 -25.84 -0.27 6.81
C TYR A 413 -25.61 1.11 7.42
N ASP A 414 -26.35 2.08 6.92
CA ASP A 414 -26.19 3.49 7.23
C ASP A 414 -27.44 4.01 7.95
N ASP A 415 -27.24 4.76 9.04
CA ASP A 415 -28.30 5.33 9.87
C ASP A 415 -29.33 4.26 10.37
N GLY A 416 -28.84 3.05 10.69
CA GLY A 416 -29.67 1.94 11.19
C GLY A 416 -30.50 1.22 10.10
N ARG A 417 -30.27 1.52 8.82
CA ARG A 417 -31.04 1.01 7.69
C ARG A 417 -30.14 0.27 6.69
N SER A 418 -30.70 -0.75 6.05
CA SER A 418 -30.04 -1.44 4.94
C SER A 418 -30.21 -0.61 3.66
N VAL A 419 -29.07 -0.13 3.11
CA VAL A 419 -29.04 0.69 1.90
C VAL A 419 -28.24 -0.03 0.83
N LEU A 420 -28.86 -0.32 -0.30
CA LEU A 420 -28.20 -0.92 -1.46
C LEU A 420 -28.07 0.13 -2.56
N HIS A 421 -26.81 0.42 -2.96
CA HIS A 421 -26.50 1.32 -4.06
C HIS A 421 -26.20 0.54 -5.34
N LEU A 422 -27.09 0.62 -6.33
CA LEU A 422 -27.00 -0.08 -7.60
C LEU A 422 -26.36 0.77 -8.73
N GLY A 423 -25.79 1.90 -8.37
CA GLY A 423 -25.14 2.81 -9.30
C GLY A 423 -26.07 3.94 -9.78
N ASP A 424 -27.24 3.63 -10.25
CA ASP A 424 -28.24 4.59 -10.74
C ASP A 424 -29.45 4.81 -9.80
N ARG A 425 -29.58 3.96 -8.78
CA ARG A 425 -30.67 3.98 -7.82
C ARG A 425 -30.26 3.39 -6.48
N LEU A 426 -31.02 3.69 -5.46
CA LEU A 426 -30.96 3.06 -4.15
C LEU A 426 -32.12 2.11 -3.93
N MET A 427 -31.89 1.10 -3.12
CA MET A 427 -32.92 0.35 -2.43
C MET A 427 -32.68 0.52 -0.93
N ILE A 428 -33.65 1.01 -0.19
CA ILE A 428 -33.60 1.25 1.25
C ILE A 428 -34.72 0.44 1.89
N ASP A 429 -34.35 -0.50 2.74
CA ASP A 429 -35.32 -1.42 3.36
C ASP A 429 -36.30 -1.99 2.31
N ASN A 430 -35.81 -2.41 1.17
CA ASN A 430 -36.51 -2.98 0.01
C ASN A 430 -37.37 -1.98 -0.81
N GLN A 431 -37.30 -0.69 -0.57
CA GLN A 431 -38.00 0.33 -1.35
C GLN A 431 -37.03 1.05 -2.28
N ARG A 432 -37.39 1.17 -3.57
CA ARG A 432 -36.61 1.93 -4.54
C ARG A 432 -36.69 3.41 -4.21
N THR A 433 -35.52 4.07 -4.16
CA THR A 433 -35.36 5.49 -3.85
C THR A 433 -34.39 6.12 -4.85
N SER A 434 -34.64 7.37 -5.24
CA SER A 434 -33.67 8.16 -6.02
C SER A 434 -32.44 8.49 -5.16
N LEU A 435 -31.27 8.64 -5.83
CA LEU A 435 -30.03 9.03 -5.16
C LEU A 435 -30.13 10.39 -4.47
N THR A 436 -30.88 11.34 -5.05
CA THR A 436 -31.07 12.69 -4.54
C THR A 436 -32.17 12.81 -3.47
N ASP A 437 -33.06 11.82 -3.38
CA ASP A 437 -34.13 11.80 -2.36
C ASP A 437 -33.68 11.19 -1.03
N TYR A 438 -32.53 10.55 -1.01
CA TYR A 438 -31.93 10.03 0.22
C TYR A 438 -31.53 11.18 1.14
N LYS A 439 -32.04 11.16 2.35
CA LYS A 439 -31.73 12.13 3.42
C LYS A 439 -31.04 11.39 4.57
N GLY A 440 -29.75 11.46 4.62
CA GLY A 440 -28.91 10.84 5.63
C GLY A 440 -27.52 11.48 5.63
N ARG A 441 -26.67 10.99 6.50
CA ARG A 441 -25.29 11.46 6.64
C ARG A 441 -24.45 11.22 5.39
N PHE A 442 -24.74 10.12 4.68
CA PHE A 442 -23.87 9.65 3.58
C PHE A 442 -24.39 10.14 2.21
N ILE A 443 -23.48 10.31 1.27
CA ILE A 443 -23.77 10.74 -0.07
C ILE A 443 -23.58 9.58 -1.05
N TYR A 444 -24.64 9.23 -1.75
CA TYR A 444 -24.66 8.20 -2.78
C TYR A 444 -24.63 8.86 -4.17
N ALA A 445 -23.46 8.82 -4.82
CA ALA A 445 -23.30 9.43 -6.14
C ALA A 445 -23.59 8.43 -7.26
N ARG A 446 -24.21 8.93 -8.35
CA ARG A 446 -24.50 8.11 -9.54
C ARG A 446 -23.22 7.52 -10.12
N GLN A 447 -23.27 6.25 -10.42
CA GLN A 447 -22.24 5.50 -11.10
C GLN A 447 -22.88 4.64 -12.20
N ALA A 448 -22.05 3.93 -13.00
CA ALA A 448 -22.58 2.97 -13.95
C ALA A 448 -23.46 1.95 -13.21
N ALA A 449 -24.70 1.82 -13.69
CA ALA A 449 -25.65 0.87 -13.12
C ALA A 449 -25.10 -0.55 -13.18
N PHE A 450 -25.35 -1.32 -12.13
CA PHE A 450 -25.06 -2.72 -12.18
C PHE A 450 -26.21 -3.56 -11.63
N GLU A 451 -26.61 -4.48 -12.45
CA GLU A 451 -27.68 -5.42 -12.12
C GLU A 451 -27.06 -6.66 -11.47
N ASN A 452 -27.46 -6.99 -10.27
CA ASN A 452 -26.98 -8.17 -9.54
C ASN A 452 -28.11 -8.99 -8.92
N GLY A 453 -29.36 -8.66 -9.21
CA GLY A 453 -30.56 -9.40 -8.78
C GLY A 453 -30.94 -9.26 -7.31
N PHE A 454 -30.45 -8.26 -6.61
CA PHE A 454 -30.83 -8.01 -5.21
C PHE A 454 -32.32 -7.61 -5.03
N ASP A 455 -32.94 -7.18 -6.10
CA ASP A 455 -34.38 -6.86 -6.17
C ASP A 455 -35.25 -8.07 -6.58
N ALA A 456 -34.66 -9.27 -6.66
CA ALA A 456 -35.39 -10.51 -6.82
C ALA A 456 -36.14 -10.91 -5.54
N VAL A 457 -37.02 -11.86 -5.63
CA VAL A 457 -37.62 -12.51 -4.47
C VAL A 457 -36.50 -13.22 -3.70
N PRO A 458 -36.36 -12.99 -2.39
CA PRO A 458 -35.35 -13.68 -1.59
C PRO A 458 -35.54 -15.20 -1.60
N ALA A 459 -34.44 -15.94 -1.65
CA ALA A 459 -34.44 -17.37 -1.52
C ALA A 459 -35.04 -17.81 -0.16
N SER A 460 -35.72 -18.95 -0.14
CA SER A 460 -36.19 -19.59 1.08
C SER A 460 -35.07 -20.25 1.88
N THR A 461 -35.37 -20.67 3.11
CA THR A 461 -34.44 -21.51 3.91
C THR A 461 -34.18 -22.85 3.24
N ASP A 462 -35.19 -23.45 2.56
CA ASP A 462 -35.01 -24.70 1.80
C ASP A 462 -34.03 -24.53 0.63
N ASP A 463 -34.07 -23.37 -0.07
CA ASP A 463 -33.08 -23.01 -1.08
C ASP A 463 -31.70 -22.86 -0.47
N GLY A 464 -31.60 -22.28 0.73
CA GLY A 464 -30.37 -22.16 1.50
C GLY A 464 -29.79 -23.52 1.92
N VAL A 465 -30.64 -24.47 2.33
CA VAL A 465 -30.23 -25.87 2.61
C VAL A 465 -29.73 -26.54 1.32
N ALA A 466 -30.45 -26.38 0.20
CA ALA A 466 -30.01 -26.90 -1.08
C ALA A 466 -28.67 -26.33 -1.50
N LEU A 467 -28.38 -25.04 -1.19
CA LEU A 467 -27.10 -24.42 -1.41
C LEU A 467 -26.01 -25.03 -0.51
N ALA A 468 -26.31 -25.29 0.78
CA ALA A 468 -25.39 -25.94 1.72
C ALA A 468 -24.96 -27.31 1.21
N ASP A 469 -25.90 -28.12 0.72
CA ASP A 469 -25.64 -29.41 0.09
C ASP A 469 -24.66 -29.33 -1.08
N LEU A 470 -24.71 -28.25 -1.87
CA LEU A 470 -23.75 -28.04 -2.96
C LEU A 470 -22.35 -27.74 -2.44
N PHE A 471 -22.22 -26.94 -1.40
CA PHE A 471 -20.90 -26.68 -0.81
C PHE A 471 -20.33 -27.93 -0.15
N GLU A 472 -21.16 -28.70 0.59
CA GLU A 472 -20.75 -29.96 1.22
C GLU A 472 -20.38 -31.05 0.19
N GLY A 473 -20.94 -30.98 -1.01
CA GLY A 473 -20.63 -31.91 -2.11
C GLY A 473 -19.22 -31.78 -2.67
N MET A 474 -18.50 -30.70 -2.38
CA MET A 474 -17.10 -30.53 -2.74
C MET A 474 -16.19 -31.36 -1.83
N ASN A 475 -15.01 -31.75 -2.36
CA ASN A 475 -14.06 -32.57 -1.58
C ASN A 475 -13.20 -31.73 -0.64
N TRP A 476 -13.83 -31.11 0.36
CA TRP A 476 -13.11 -30.31 1.36
C TRP A 476 -12.19 -31.17 2.22
N ALA A 477 -11.11 -30.59 2.70
CA ALA A 477 -10.22 -31.25 3.66
C ALA A 477 -10.92 -31.46 5.01
N ARG A 478 -11.86 -30.59 5.38
CA ARG A 478 -12.69 -30.65 6.59
C ARG A 478 -14.11 -30.19 6.27
N PRO A 479 -15.13 -30.73 6.96
CA PRO A 479 -16.53 -30.31 6.74
C PRO A 479 -16.76 -28.81 6.96
N GLU A 480 -16.07 -28.20 7.93
CA GLU A 480 -16.21 -26.79 8.28
C GLU A 480 -15.82 -25.85 7.13
N HIS A 481 -14.95 -26.30 6.23
CA HIS A 481 -14.52 -25.52 5.08
C HIS A 481 -15.66 -25.22 4.11
N ALA A 482 -16.63 -26.16 3.97
CA ALA A 482 -17.84 -25.93 3.21
C ALA A 482 -18.68 -24.78 3.81
N MET A 483 -18.89 -24.84 5.12
CA MET A 483 -19.66 -23.87 5.89
C MET A 483 -19.03 -22.47 5.82
N PHE A 484 -17.71 -22.38 6.05
CA PHE A 484 -17.00 -21.10 6.00
C PHE A 484 -17.00 -20.50 4.60
N THR A 485 -16.86 -21.33 3.56
CA THR A 485 -16.87 -20.85 2.16
C THR A 485 -18.27 -20.38 1.78
N MET A 486 -19.31 -21.09 2.12
CA MET A 486 -20.70 -20.68 1.91
C MET A 486 -21.02 -19.39 2.67
N GLY A 487 -20.59 -19.29 3.93
CA GLY A 487 -20.74 -18.07 4.75
C GLY A 487 -20.05 -16.87 4.10
N TRP A 488 -18.82 -17.04 3.57
CA TRP A 488 -18.13 -15.99 2.84
C TRP A 488 -18.89 -15.56 1.58
N VAL A 489 -19.43 -16.54 0.81
CA VAL A 489 -20.20 -16.27 -0.42
C VAL A 489 -21.50 -15.49 -0.11
N ALA A 490 -22.16 -15.81 1.00
CA ALA A 490 -23.35 -15.09 1.45
C ALA A 490 -23.03 -13.64 1.86
N LEU A 491 -21.90 -13.43 2.52
CA LEU A 491 -21.47 -12.12 3.06
C LEU A 491 -20.82 -11.23 2.00
N ALA A 492 -20.13 -11.80 1.03
CA ALA A 492 -19.34 -11.06 0.04
C ALA A 492 -20.16 -9.99 -0.72
N PRO A 493 -21.39 -10.26 -1.20
CA PRO A 493 -22.22 -9.26 -1.87
C PRO A 493 -22.68 -8.10 -0.97
N ILE A 494 -22.65 -8.28 0.34
CA ILE A 494 -23.09 -7.31 1.33
C ILE A 494 -21.94 -6.79 2.22
N CYS A 495 -20.71 -6.93 1.78
CA CYS A 495 -19.51 -6.67 2.59
C CYS A 495 -19.44 -5.24 3.18
N GLY A 496 -20.03 -4.23 2.52
CA GLY A 496 -20.07 -2.86 3.04
C GLY A 496 -21.02 -2.66 4.22
N ALA A 497 -21.98 -3.56 4.41
CA ALA A 497 -22.92 -3.51 5.52
C ALA A 497 -22.40 -4.19 6.79
N LEU A 498 -21.25 -4.88 6.72
CA LEU A 498 -20.69 -5.64 7.83
C LEU A 498 -19.77 -4.76 8.68
N SER A 499 -19.80 -4.95 10.00
CA SER A 499 -18.84 -4.33 10.92
C SER A 499 -17.47 -4.99 10.87
N TRP A 500 -17.45 -6.30 10.69
CA TRP A 500 -16.26 -7.09 10.41
C TRP A 500 -16.40 -7.81 9.06
N ARG A 501 -15.37 -7.77 8.23
CA ARG A 501 -15.31 -8.39 6.90
C ARG A 501 -14.29 -9.53 6.92
N PRO A 502 -14.76 -10.77 7.07
CA PRO A 502 -13.88 -11.93 7.08
C PRO A 502 -13.28 -12.18 5.69
N HIS A 503 -12.00 -12.57 5.66
CA HIS A 503 -11.33 -12.97 4.43
C HIS A 503 -11.12 -14.47 4.38
N LEU A 504 -11.08 -15.03 3.17
CA LEU A 504 -10.79 -16.45 2.94
C LEU A 504 -9.51 -16.63 2.14
N TRP A 505 -8.82 -17.71 2.45
CA TRP A 505 -7.72 -18.22 1.63
C TRP A 505 -8.04 -19.64 1.17
N LEU A 506 -8.41 -19.79 -0.11
CA LEU A 506 -8.71 -21.08 -0.71
C LEU A 506 -7.45 -21.71 -1.26
N THR A 507 -7.02 -22.81 -0.63
CA THR A 507 -5.84 -23.57 -1.07
C THR A 507 -6.21 -24.94 -1.56
N ALA A 508 -5.46 -25.47 -2.51
CA ALA A 508 -5.65 -26.80 -3.03
C ALA A 508 -4.44 -27.28 -3.81
N GLN A 509 -4.15 -28.56 -3.78
CA GLN A 509 -3.17 -29.16 -4.68
C GLN A 509 -3.59 -29.01 -6.14
N ARG A 510 -2.63 -28.98 -7.05
CA ARG A 510 -2.90 -28.91 -8.47
C ARG A 510 -3.86 -30.01 -8.93
N GLY A 511 -4.97 -29.62 -9.55
CA GLY A 511 -6.01 -30.51 -10.04
C GLY A 511 -7.01 -31.01 -8.97
N ALA A 512 -7.10 -30.34 -7.81
CA ALA A 512 -8.11 -30.63 -6.79
C ALA A 512 -9.45 -29.90 -6.97
N GLY A 513 -9.62 -29.10 -8.04
CA GLY A 513 -10.88 -28.44 -8.36
C GLY A 513 -11.00 -26.99 -7.86
N LYS A 514 -9.91 -26.34 -7.41
CA LYS A 514 -9.92 -24.93 -6.92
C LYS A 514 -10.54 -23.98 -7.95
N SER A 515 -10.01 -23.92 -9.18
CA SER A 515 -10.52 -23.02 -10.23
C SER A 515 -11.96 -23.34 -10.60
N TRP A 516 -12.32 -24.62 -10.65
CA TRP A 516 -13.70 -25.03 -10.89
C TRP A 516 -14.67 -24.51 -9.81
N ALA A 517 -14.29 -24.61 -8.54
CA ALA A 517 -15.09 -24.08 -7.41
C ALA A 517 -15.21 -22.55 -7.49
N GLN A 518 -14.11 -21.86 -7.82
CA GLN A 518 -14.10 -20.40 -7.99
C GLN A 518 -15.05 -19.95 -9.10
N GLU A 519 -15.02 -20.60 -10.26
CA GLU A 519 -15.80 -20.21 -11.43
C GLU A 519 -17.26 -20.68 -11.35
N ASN A 520 -17.52 -21.90 -10.89
CA ASN A 520 -18.84 -22.52 -11.00
C ASN A 520 -19.69 -22.44 -9.72
N LEU A 521 -19.10 -22.20 -8.57
CA LEU A 521 -19.81 -21.95 -7.32
C LEU A 521 -19.71 -20.48 -6.91
N ILE A 522 -18.49 -20.02 -6.60
CA ILE A 522 -18.29 -18.75 -5.92
C ILE A 522 -18.65 -17.57 -6.81
N ASP A 523 -18.16 -17.54 -8.05
CA ASP A 523 -18.40 -16.43 -8.96
C ASP A 523 -19.87 -16.31 -9.36
N LYS A 524 -20.52 -17.44 -9.69
CA LYS A 524 -21.93 -17.42 -10.04
C LYS A 524 -22.81 -16.86 -8.93
N LEU A 525 -22.52 -17.24 -7.67
CA LEU A 525 -23.29 -16.81 -6.50
C LEU A 525 -23.04 -15.35 -6.16
N VAL A 526 -21.80 -14.88 -6.15
CA VAL A 526 -21.44 -13.48 -5.87
C VAL A 526 -21.82 -12.57 -7.04
N GLY A 527 -21.67 -13.06 -8.25
CA GLY A 527 -22.09 -12.39 -9.48
C GLY A 527 -21.22 -11.16 -9.82
N ARG A 528 -21.83 -10.18 -10.50
CA ARG A 528 -21.11 -8.96 -10.98
C ARG A 528 -20.51 -8.09 -9.89
N MET A 529 -20.80 -8.35 -8.61
CA MET A 529 -20.13 -7.67 -7.49
C MET A 529 -18.65 -8.01 -7.40
N MET A 530 -18.25 -9.24 -7.81
CA MET A 530 -16.87 -9.70 -7.72
C MET A 530 -15.93 -8.85 -8.56
N ILE A 531 -14.79 -8.48 -7.99
CA ILE A 531 -13.65 -7.90 -8.68
C ILE A 531 -12.58 -8.98 -8.79
N TYR A 532 -12.28 -9.39 -10.03
CA TYR A 532 -11.25 -10.37 -10.30
C TYR A 532 -9.88 -9.72 -10.41
N CYS A 533 -8.91 -10.30 -9.72
CA CYS A 533 -7.50 -9.93 -9.76
C CYS A 533 -6.64 -11.18 -9.94
N GLN A 534 -5.50 -11.04 -10.60
CA GLN A 534 -4.51 -12.10 -10.78
C GLN A 534 -3.17 -11.67 -10.19
N GLY A 535 -2.25 -12.62 -10.01
CA GLY A 535 -0.95 -12.44 -9.38
C GLY A 535 -0.10 -11.24 -9.83
N GLY A 536 -0.38 -10.67 -11.02
CA GLY A 536 0.22 -9.43 -11.51
C GLY A 536 -0.36 -8.14 -10.95
N THR A 537 -1.52 -8.18 -10.28
CA THR A 537 -2.26 -6.99 -9.82
C THR A 537 -1.61 -6.39 -8.58
N THR A 538 -1.47 -5.05 -8.56
CA THR A 538 -0.92 -4.31 -7.42
C THR A 538 -2.01 -3.86 -6.45
N GLU A 539 -1.65 -3.65 -5.18
CA GLU A 539 -2.51 -3.05 -4.15
C GLU A 539 -3.13 -1.72 -4.63
N ALA A 540 -2.32 -0.85 -5.24
CA ALA A 540 -2.78 0.43 -5.78
C ALA A 540 -3.82 0.26 -6.90
N GLY A 541 -3.65 -0.73 -7.77
CA GLY A 541 -4.61 -1.05 -8.82
C GLY A 541 -5.97 -1.50 -8.27
N ILE A 542 -5.96 -2.33 -7.21
CA ILE A 542 -7.19 -2.76 -6.52
C ILE A 542 -7.92 -1.56 -5.92
N ARG A 543 -7.22 -0.69 -5.18
CA ARG A 543 -7.81 0.52 -4.58
C ARG A 543 -8.41 1.45 -5.63
N GLN A 544 -7.70 1.70 -6.73
CA GLN A 544 -8.21 2.52 -7.82
C GLN A 544 -9.44 1.91 -8.51
N LYS A 545 -9.55 0.60 -8.55
CA LYS A 545 -10.71 -0.09 -9.12
C LYS A 545 -11.90 -0.08 -8.18
N VAL A 546 -11.69 -0.26 -6.88
CA VAL A 546 -12.74 -0.28 -5.86
C VAL A 546 -13.24 1.14 -5.56
N GLN A 547 -12.34 2.13 -5.42
CA GLN A 547 -12.68 3.50 -5.04
C GLN A 547 -13.59 3.56 -3.79
N PHE A 548 -14.83 4.05 -3.95
CA PHE A 548 -15.84 4.15 -2.90
C PHE A 548 -16.79 2.94 -2.83
N ASP A 549 -16.65 1.97 -3.74
CA ASP A 549 -17.50 0.79 -3.82
C ASP A 549 -17.24 -0.16 -2.63
N ALA A 550 -18.28 -0.84 -2.17
CA ALA A 550 -18.19 -1.97 -1.25
C ALA A 550 -18.38 -3.27 -2.04
N ARG A 551 -17.30 -3.80 -2.58
CA ARG A 551 -17.30 -4.95 -3.48
C ARG A 551 -16.24 -5.97 -3.06
N PRO A 552 -16.54 -7.29 -3.13
CA PRO A 552 -15.56 -8.32 -2.82
C PRO A 552 -14.49 -8.42 -3.92
N VAL A 553 -13.31 -8.87 -3.52
CA VAL A 553 -12.15 -9.06 -4.39
C VAL A 553 -11.74 -10.52 -4.35
N MET A 554 -11.68 -11.17 -5.51
CA MET A 554 -11.06 -12.48 -5.70
C MET A 554 -9.68 -12.28 -6.32
N PHE A 555 -8.66 -12.73 -5.62
CA PHE A 555 -7.27 -12.67 -6.06
C PHE A 555 -6.76 -14.08 -6.29
N ASP A 556 -6.74 -14.51 -7.54
CA ASP A 556 -6.23 -15.84 -7.91
C ASP A 556 -4.72 -15.79 -8.19
N GLU A 557 -4.08 -16.96 -8.14
CA GLU A 557 -2.63 -17.09 -8.28
C GLU A 557 -1.85 -16.24 -7.24
N ALA A 558 -2.30 -16.27 -5.98
CA ALA A 558 -1.59 -15.64 -4.87
C ALA A 558 -0.30 -16.43 -4.52
N GLU A 559 0.46 -16.81 -5.55
CA GLU A 559 1.70 -17.56 -5.46
C GLU A 559 2.85 -16.70 -5.96
N SER A 560 4.03 -16.94 -5.42
CA SER A 560 5.20 -16.18 -5.81
C SER A 560 6.37 -17.08 -6.13
N GLU A 561 6.90 -16.94 -7.33
CA GLU A 561 8.14 -17.56 -7.75
C GLU A 561 9.37 -16.70 -7.43
N ASN A 562 9.16 -15.42 -7.07
CA ASN A 562 10.24 -14.48 -6.78
C ASN A 562 9.87 -13.45 -5.69
N GLN A 563 10.87 -12.80 -5.12
CA GLN A 563 10.72 -11.83 -4.02
C GLN A 563 9.79 -10.65 -4.35
N GLN A 564 9.80 -10.16 -5.59
CA GLN A 564 8.93 -9.04 -6.00
C GLN A 564 7.45 -9.45 -6.01
N ALA A 565 7.14 -10.65 -6.50
CA ALA A 565 5.79 -11.20 -6.44
C ALA A 565 5.35 -11.42 -4.99
N MET A 566 6.24 -11.92 -4.13
CA MET A 566 5.99 -12.06 -2.69
C MET A 566 5.64 -10.73 -2.03
N ASN A 567 6.42 -9.69 -2.28
CA ASN A 567 6.18 -8.36 -1.70
C ASN A 567 4.85 -7.76 -2.19
N ARG A 568 4.50 -7.98 -3.46
CA ARG A 568 3.24 -7.54 -4.03
C ARG A 568 2.04 -8.24 -3.39
N ILE A 569 2.11 -9.57 -3.24
CA ILE A 569 1.06 -10.34 -2.57
C ILE A 569 0.93 -9.89 -1.11
N GLN A 570 2.04 -9.68 -0.40
CA GLN A 570 2.04 -9.18 0.96
C GLN A 570 1.35 -7.80 1.06
N SER A 571 1.59 -6.89 0.10
CA SER A 571 0.89 -5.60 0.06
C SER A 571 -0.63 -5.75 -0.14
N VAL A 572 -1.07 -6.75 -0.91
CA VAL A 572 -2.51 -7.07 -1.07
C VAL A 572 -3.09 -7.68 0.21
N VAL A 573 -2.35 -8.54 0.91
CA VAL A 573 -2.74 -9.09 2.22
C VAL A 573 -2.87 -7.97 3.26
N GLU A 574 -1.95 -7.01 3.27
CA GLU A 574 -2.03 -5.83 4.13
C GLU A 574 -3.26 -4.96 3.82
N LEU A 575 -3.59 -4.79 2.54
CA LEU A 575 -4.81 -4.09 2.12
C LEU A 575 -6.07 -4.82 2.60
N ALA A 576 -6.13 -6.14 2.46
CA ALA A 576 -7.21 -6.97 3.00
C ALA A 576 -7.33 -6.79 4.52
N ARG A 577 -6.21 -6.87 5.25
CA ARG A 577 -6.16 -6.64 6.69
C ARG A 577 -6.75 -5.28 7.11
N GLN A 578 -6.44 -4.22 6.36
CA GLN A 578 -6.98 -2.88 6.63
C GLN A 578 -8.48 -2.78 6.34
N SER A 579 -9.00 -3.59 5.42
CA SER A 579 -10.41 -3.61 5.07
C SER A 579 -11.30 -4.45 6.00
N SER A 580 -10.72 -5.21 6.94
CA SER A 580 -11.46 -6.15 7.81
C SER A 580 -12.47 -5.48 8.74
N SER A 581 -12.18 -4.27 9.26
CA SER A 581 -13.03 -3.61 10.25
C SER A 581 -13.41 -2.18 9.87
N ASP A 582 -14.53 -1.69 10.43
CA ASP A 582 -14.93 -0.28 10.26
C ASP A 582 -14.07 0.70 11.05
N THR A 583 -13.39 0.24 12.10
CA THR A 583 -12.47 1.02 12.92
C THR A 583 -11.06 1.11 12.34
N GLY A 584 -10.84 0.48 11.18
CA GLY A 584 -9.56 0.51 10.48
C GLY A 584 -9.11 1.93 10.15
N ALA A 585 -7.81 2.19 10.26
CA ALA A 585 -7.21 3.46 9.90
C ALA A 585 -7.48 3.79 8.42
N GLU A 586 -7.74 5.05 8.13
CA GLU A 586 -7.84 5.53 6.76
C GLU A 586 -6.49 5.39 6.06
N ILE A 587 -6.51 4.84 4.86
CA ILE A 587 -5.29 4.78 4.03
C ILE A 587 -5.09 6.17 3.44
N MET A 588 -4.19 6.94 4.03
CA MET A 588 -3.83 8.25 3.51
C MET A 588 -2.72 8.08 2.47
N LYS A 589 -2.94 8.60 1.27
CA LYS A 589 -1.86 8.75 0.27
C LYS A 589 -1.89 10.17 -0.28
N GLY A 590 -0.71 10.79 -0.30
CA GLY A 590 -0.50 12.06 -0.96
C GLY A 590 -0.78 11.93 -2.47
N THR A 591 -1.51 12.89 -3.03
CA THR A 591 -1.63 13.02 -4.48
C THR A 591 -0.59 14.02 -4.97
N VAL A 592 -0.25 13.95 -6.25
CA VAL A 592 0.69 14.87 -6.93
C VAL A 592 0.31 16.36 -6.73
N ASN A 593 -0.93 16.64 -6.35
CA ASN A 593 -1.45 17.99 -6.13
C ASN A 593 -1.49 18.39 -4.64
N GLY A 594 -0.82 17.68 -3.74
CA GLY A 594 -0.74 18.01 -2.32
C GLY A 594 -2.01 17.78 -1.51
N SER A 595 -3.11 17.31 -2.11
CA SER A 595 -4.32 16.91 -1.39
C SER A 595 -4.19 15.44 -0.98
N GLY A 596 -4.23 15.15 0.31
CA GLY A 596 -4.34 13.77 0.80
C GLY A 596 -5.63 13.12 0.27
N MET A 597 -5.53 11.99 -0.43
CA MET A 597 -6.70 11.15 -0.66
C MET A 597 -6.78 10.14 0.46
N SER A 598 -7.84 10.22 1.26
CA SER A 598 -8.19 9.23 2.25
C SER A 598 -9.06 8.16 1.60
N PHE A 599 -8.68 6.90 1.76
CA PHE A 599 -9.45 5.75 1.28
C PHE A 599 -9.82 4.87 2.46
N ARG A 600 -11.10 4.58 2.58
CA ARG A 600 -11.59 3.57 3.51
C ARG A 600 -12.17 2.42 2.70
N MET A 601 -11.38 1.37 2.54
CA MET A 601 -11.80 0.18 1.79
C MET A 601 -12.72 -0.70 2.62
N ARG A 602 -13.82 -1.17 2.02
CA ARG A 602 -14.80 -2.07 2.64
C ARG A 602 -15.06 -3.28 1.75
N SER A 603 -14.01 -4.07 1.55
CA SER A 603 -14.04 -5.25 0.69
C SER A 603 -13.72 -6.51 1.47
N MET A 604 -14.37 -7.61 1.13
CA MET A 604 -13.96 -8.94 1.53
C MET A 604 -13.02 -9.52 0.47
N PHE A 605 -12.00 -10.25 0.89
CA PHE A 605 -11.04 -10.87 -0.02
C PHE A 605 -11.16 -12.39 0.00
N LEU A 606 -11.07 -12.99 -1.19
CA LEU A 606 -10.83 -14.41 -1.40
C LEU A 606 -9.49 -14.56 -2.12
N MET A 607 -8.49 -15.09 -1.43
CA MET A 607 -7.19 -15.40 -2.01
C MET A 607 -7.19 -16.85 -2.50
N GLY A 608 -6.60 -17.11 -3.66
CA GLY A 608 -6.48 -18.46 -4.23
C GLY A 608 -5.04 -18.84 -4.54
N SER A 609 -4.52 -19.95 -3.99
CA SER A 609 -3.15 -20.43 -4.25
C SER A 609 -3.01 -21.93 -4.02
N ILE A 610 -1.86 -22.50 -4.38
CA ILE A 610 -1.49 -23.85 -3.97
C ILE A 610 -0.92 -23.82 -2.55
N ASN A 611 -0.04 -22.84 -2.27
CA ASN A 611 0.56 -22.66 -0.95
C ASN A 611 0.04 -21.39 -0.27
N VAL A 612 -0.25 -21.46 1.00
CA VAL A 612 -0.66 -20.30 1.79
C VAL A 612 0.53 -19.37 2.02
N GLY A 613 0.41 -18.13 1.63
CA GLY A 613 1.48 -17.12 1.70
C GLY A 613 1.42 -16.20 2.91
N LEU A 614 0.65 -16.54 3.95
CA LEU A 614 0.55 -15.76 5.19
C LEU A 614 1.86 -15.86 5.97
N LYS A 615 2.42 -14.74 6.39
CA LYS A 615 3.75 -14.68 7.07
C LYS A 615 3.69 -14.09 8.47
N GLN A 616 2.61 -13.41 8.80
CA GLN A 616 2.46 -12.70 10.07
C GLN A 616 1.23 -13.22 10.79
N ALA A 617 1.32 -13.45 12.09
CA ALA A 617 0.20 -13.83 12.94
C ALA A 617 -1.00 -12.84 12.81
N ALA A 618 -0.69 -11.55 12.57
CA ALA A 618 -1.72 -10.55 12.30
C ALA A 618 -2.49 -10.79 11.00
N ASP A 619 -1.89 -11.42 10.00
CA ASP A 619 -2.54 -11.76 8.73
C ASP A 619 -3.30 -13.07 8.89
N GLU A 620 -2.71 -14.08 9.55
CA GLU A 620 -3.33 -15.37 9.84
C GLU A 620 -4.65 -15.22 10.60
N SER A 621 -4.70 -14.33 11.59
CA SER A 621 -5.92 -14.06 12.39
C SER A 621 -7.05 -13.37 11.61
N ARG A 622 -6.87 -12.95 10.36
CA ARG A 622 -7.87 -12.29 9.51
C ARG A 622 -8.27 -13.09 8.27
N PHE A 623 -7.55 -14.16 8.01
CA PHE A 623 -7.87 -15.08 6.93
C PHE A 623 -8.25 -16.44 7.48
N THR A 624 -9.39 -16.96 7.06
CA THR A 624 -9.73 -18.36 7.29
C THR A 624 -9.22 -19.16 6.11
N VAL A 625 -8.30 -20.10 6.38
CA VAL A 625 -7.77 -20.99 5.35
C VAL A 625 -8.76 -22.13 5.13
N VAL A 626 -9.15 -22.36 3.89
CA VAL A 626 -10.03 -23.48 3.49
C VAL A 626 -9.33 -24.29 2.40
N SER A 627 -9.37 -25.61 2.49
CA SER A 627 -8.58 -26.49 1.65
C SER A 627 -9.45 -27.52 0.94
N LEU A 628 -9.15 -27.79 -0.33
CA LEU A 628 -9.74 -28.90 -1.10
C LEU A 628 -8.74 -30.04 -1.22
N ASN A 629 -9.23 -31.26 -0.96
CA ASN A 629 -8.49 -32.47 -1.20
C ASN A 629 -8.54 -32.88 -2.67
N LYS A 630 -7.47 -33.51 -3.14
CA LYS A 630 -7.45 -34.10 -4.46
C LYS A 630 -8.30 -35.37 -4.47
N ALA A 631 -9.21 -35.46 -5.44
CA ALA A 631 -10.00 -36.69 -5.62
C ALA A 631 -9.09 -37.84 -6.10
N GLU A 632 -9.45 -39.05 -5.68
CA GLU A 632 -8.81 -40.25 -6.19
C GLU A 632 -9.05 -40.42 -7.70
N LYS A 633 -8.05 -40.89 -8.43
CA LYS A 633 -8.14 -41.12 -9.87
C LYS A 633 -8.83 -42.43 -10.20
N THR A 634 -10.09 -42.56 -9.81
CA THR A 634 -10.94 -43.72 -10.09
C THR A 634 -12.08 -43.36 -11.03
N ALA A 635 -12.57 -44.32 -11.83
CA ALA A 635 -13.74 -44.11 -12.67
C ALA A 635 -14.97 -43.66 -11.85
N ALA A 636 -15.14 -44.22 -10.66
CA ALA A 636 -16.22 -43.86 -9.72
C ALA A 636 -16.11 -42.41 -9.22
N SER A 637 -14.92 -41.89 -8.99
CA SER A 637 -14.75 -40.49 -8.55
C SER A 637 -15.01 -39.50 -9.69
N VAL A 638 -14.68 -39.87 -10.93
CA VAL A 638 -15.00 -39.06 -12.12
C VAL A 638 -16.52 -39.03 -12.34
N GLU A 639 -17.20 -40.17 -12.16
CA GLU A 639 -18.67 -40.22 -12.31
C GLU A 639 -19.38 -39.44 -11.21
N ARG A 640 -18.95 -39.55 -9.96
CA ARG A 640 -19.46 -38.73 -8.84
C ARG A 640 -19.29 -37.23 -9.11
N PHE A 641 -18.12 -36.82 -9.61
CA PHE A 641 -17.88 -35.41 -9.93
C PHE A 641 -18.78 -34.92 -11.06
N ARG A 642 -18.99 -35.72 -12.11
CA ARG A 642 -19.91 -35.38 -13.20
C ARG A 642 -21.36 -35.25 -12.72
N ALA A 643 -21.83 -36.15 -11.85
CA ALA A 643 -23.15 -36.06 -11.25
C ALA A 643 -23.29 -34.81 -10.37
N PHE A 644 -22.25 -34.51 -9.60
CA PHE A 644 -22.18 -33.27 -8.81
C PHE A 644 -22.18 -32.03 -9.67
N GLU A 645 -21.36 -31.97 -10.73
CA GLU A 645 -21.32 -30.88 -11.70
C GLU A 645 -22.68 -30.64 -12.35
N ALA A 646 -23.38 -31.70 -12.76
CA ALA A 646 -24.72 -31.62 -13.31
C ALA A 646 -25.71 -31.02 -12.28
N LYS A 647 -25.67 -31.45 -11.01
CA LYS A 647 -26.49 -30.89 -9.92
C LYS A 647 -26.21 -29.41 -9.71
N VAL A 648 -24.92 -29.00 -9.71
CA VAL A 648 -24.53 -27.60 -9.59
C VAL A 648 -25.07 -26.75 -10.74
N MET A 649 -24.93 -27.23 -11.99
CA MET A 649 -25.41 -26.51 -13.16
C MET A 649 -26.93 -26.38 -13.22
N GLU A 650 -27.66 -27.38 -12.75
CA GLU A 650 -29.11 -27.36 -12.65
C GLU A 650 -29.57 -26.38 -11.55
N THR A 651 -28.99 -26.44 -10.37
CA THR A 651 -29.40 -25.64 -9.20
C THR A 651 -28.97 -24.18 -9.33
N LEU A 652 -27.69 -23.90 -9.70
CA LEU A 652 -27.14 -22.56 -9.80
C LEU A 652 -27.49 -21.88 -11.15
N ASN A 653 -28.77 -21.84 -11.47
CA ASN A 653 -29.28 -21.00 -12.54
C ASN A 653 -29.29 -19.52 -12.13
N ASP A 654 -29.51 -18.61 -13.07
CA ASP A 654 -29.44 -17.16 -12.85
C ASP A 654 -30.48 -16.67 -11.81
N ASP A 655 -31.69 -17.23 -11.83
CA ASP A 655 -32.76 -16.81 -10.90
C ASP A 655 -32.47 -17.29 -9.47
N PHE A 656 -31.98 -18.52 -9.29
CA PHE A 656 -31.56 -19.02 -7.98
C PHE A 656 -30.43 -18.17 -7.41
N CYS A 657 -29.40 -17.88 -8.22
CA CYS A 657 -28.28 -17.04 -7.77
C CYS A 657 -28.72 -15.61 -7.40
N LYS A 658 -29.68 -15.03 -8.12
CA LYS A 658 -30.30 -13.74 -7.77
C LYS A 658 -31.08 -13.81 -6.46
N ALA A 659 -31.87 -14.88 -6.26
CA ALA A 659 -32.63 -15.09 -5.03
C ALA A 659 -31.73 -15.22 -3.79
N ILE A 660 -30.60 -15.94 -3.91
CA ILE A 660 -29.60 -16.06 -2.83
C ILE A 660 -29.00 -14.67 -2.49
N ARG A 661 -28.64 -13.87 -3.49
CA ARG A 661 -28.15 -12.50 -3.24
C ARG A 661 -29.21 -11.59 -2.62
N ALA A 662 -30.46 -11.72 -3.06
CA ALA A 662 -31.57 -10.99 -2.47
C ALA A 662 -31.78 -11.40 -1.00
N ARG A 663 -31.69 -12.71 -0.66
CA ARG A 663 -31.73 -13.20 0.72
C ARG A 663 -30.60 -12.59 1.56
N ALA A 664 -29.36 -12.61 1.07
CA ALA A 664 -28.24 -12.01 1.78
C ALA A 664 -28.49 -10.53 2.14
N TYR A 665 -29.07 -9.76 1.21
CA TYR A 665 -29.42 -8.37 1.44
C TYR A 665 -30.55 -8.20 2.48
N HIS A 666 -31.61 -8.98 2.37
CA HIS A 666 -32.74 -8.95 3.31
C HIS A 666 -32.33 -9.32 4.73
N MET A 667 -31.40 -10.27 4.86
CA MET A 667 -30.92 -10.78 6.13
C MET A 667 -29.82 -9.89 6.78
N ILE A 668 -29.45 -8.74 6.21
CA ILE A 668 -28.41 -7.85 6.78
C ILE A 668 -28.65 -7.57 8.27
N PRO A 669 -29.86 -7.19 8.75
CA PRO A 669 -30.09 -6.94 10.17
C PRO A 669 -29.85 -8.18 11.03
N VAL A 670 -30.32 -9.33 10.60
CA VAL A 670 -30.18 -10.64 11.31
C VAL A 670 -28.70 -11.05 11.31
N ILE A 671 -28.03 -10.99 10.15
CA ILE A 671 -26.58 -11.29 10.02
C ILE A 671 -25.76 -10.42 10.99
N ARG A 672 -26.06 -9.15 11.11
CA ARG A 672 -25.32 -8.23 11.98
C ARG A 672 -25.48 -8.56 13.46
N GLU A 673 -26.66 -8.94 13.90
CA GLU A 673 -26.92 -9.37 15.29
C GLU A 673 -26.28 -10.75 15.56
N ASN A 674 -26.51 -11.72 14.67
CA ASN A 674 -25.91 -13.05 14.77
C ASN A 674 -24.38 -12.99 14.74
N ALA A 675 -23.78 -12.12 13.92
CA ALA A 675 -22.34 -11.94 13.91
C ALA A 675 -21.78 -11.52 15.27
N LYS A 676 -22.45 -10.62 16.01
CA LYS A 676 -22.04 -10.24 17.37
C LYS A 676 -22.12 -11.42 18.34
N THR A 677 -23.23 -12.19 18.29
CA THR A 677 -23.48 -13.32 19.15
C THR A 677 -22.47 -14.45 18.89
N PHE A 678 -22.28 -14.83 17.62
CA PHE A 678 -21.32 -15.87 17.24
C PHE A 678 -19.87 -15.44 17.43
N SER A 679 -19.51 -14.15 17.19
CA SER A 679 -18.19 -13.64 17.53
C SER A 679 -17.88 -13.82 19.01
N THR A 680 -18.86 -13.55 19.88
CA THR A 680 -18.69 -13.74 21.33
C THR A 680 -18.57 -15.22 21.69
N ALA A 681 -19.38 -16.10 21.12
CA ALA A 681 -19.34 -17.53 21.38
C ALA A 681 -18.01 -18.16 20.95
N VAL A 682 -17.55 -17.85 19.73
CA VAL A 682 -16.25 -18.31 19.23
C VAL A 682 -15.10 -17.71 20.05
N ALA A 683 -15.14 -16.41 20.39
CA ALA A 683 -14.11 -15.79 21.22
C ALA A 683 -14.00 -16.46 22.60
N MET A 684 -15.10 -16.87 23.22
CA MET A 684 -15.10 -17.61 24.48
C MET A 684 -14.46 -19.01 24.34
N LYS A 685 -14.69 -19.71 23.21
CA LYS A 685 -14.09 -21.02 22.95
C LYS A 685 -12.60 -20.92 22.63
N MET A 686 -12.21 -19.90 21.87
CA MET A 686 -10.86 -19.77 21.30
C MET A 686 -9.93 -18.88 22.13
N GLY A 687 -10.44 -18.11 23.09
CA GLY A 687 -9.66 -17.14 23.85
C GLY A 687 -9.29 -15.86 23.07
N SER A 688 -9.77 -15.69 21.84
CA SER A 688 -9.39 -14.60 20.94
C SER A 688 -10.59 -13.92 20.32
N GLN A 689 -10.77 -12.63 20.61
CA GLN A 689 -11.84 -11.82 20.01
C GLN A 689 -11.70 -11.74 18.49
N ARG A 690 -10.48 -11.70 17.98
CA ARG A 690 -10.23 -11.54 16.54
C ARG A 690 -10.63 -12.79 15.76
N ILE A 691 -10.34 -13.99 16.28
CA ILE A 691 -10.82 -15.24 15.71
C ILE A 691 -12.34 -15.29 15.85
N GLY A 692 -12.86 -14.84 16.99
CA GLY A 692 -14.29 -14.67 17.21
C GLY A 692 -14.95 -13.86 16.09
N ASP A 693 -14.43 -12.68 15.80
CA ASP A 693 -14.96 -11.81 14.75
C ASP A 693 -14.84 -12.45 13.36
N GLN A 694 -13.73 -13.12 13.09
CA GLN A 694 -13.46 -13.78 11.80
C GLN A 694 -14.39 -14.96 11.55
N ILE A 695 -14.41 -15.94 12.44
CA ILE A 695 -15.19 -17.18 12.29
C ILE A 695 -16.66 -16.93 12.60
N GLY A 696 -16.97 -16.17 13.66
CA GLY A 696 -18.34 -15.87 14.05
C GLY A 696 -19.12 -15.14 12.98
N THR A 697 -18.48 -14.22 12.25
CA THR A 697 -19.14 -13.55 11.12
C THR A 697 -19.37 -14.51 9.94
N LEU A 698 -18.44 -15.43 9.63
CA LEU A 698 -18.66 -16.46 8.61
C LEU A 698 -19.84 -17.38 8.96
N LEU A 699 -19.93 -17.80 10.24
CA LEU A 699 -21.04 -18.61 10.72
C LEU A 699 -22.39 -17.87 10.62
N ALA A 700 -22.42 -16.59 10.99
CA ALA A 700 -23.62 -15.77 10.83
C ALA A 700 -24.06 -15.67 9.36
N GLY A 701 -23.08 -15.57 8.42
CA GLY A 701 -23.37 -15.60 6.99
C GLY A 701 -23.93 -16.93 6.49
N TYR A 702 -23.37 -18.05 6.95
CA TYR A 702 -23.88 -19.38 6.65
C TYR A 702 -25.30 -19.59 7.18
N LEU A 703 -25.48 -19.32 8.47
CA LEU A 703 -26.77 -19.53 9.14
C LEU A 703 -27.90 -18.69 8.55
N ALA A 704 -27.63 -17.45 8.18
CA ALA A 704 -28.61 -16.59 7.52
C ALA A 704 -29.12 -17.14 6.17
N MET A 705 -28.43 -18.09 5.56
CA MET A 705 -28.92 -18.76 4.36
C MET A 705 -29.92 -19.90 4.72
N VAL A 706 -29.68 -20.61 5.81
CA VAL A 706 -30.44 -21.82 6.20
C VAL A 706 -31.46 -21.60 7.32
N ASP A 707 -31.44 -20.43 7.95
CA ASP A 707 -32.30 -20.08 9.08
C ASP A 707 -32.61 -18.56 9.04
N ASP A 708 -33.78 -18.16 9.60
CA ASP A 708 -34.23 -16.78 9.67
C ASP A 708 -34.06 -16.15 11.07
N ASP A 709 -33.66 -16.93 12.07
CA ASP A 709 -33.69 -16.53 13.46
C ASP A 709 -32.46 -15.73 13.92
N ILE A 710 -32.69 -14.92 14.96
CA ILE A 710 -31.63 -14.32 15.74
C ILE A 710 -31.30 -15.26 16.90
N PHE A 711 -30.08 -15.79 16.90
CA PHE A 711 -29.66 -16.79 17.90
C PHE A 711 -29.30 -16.14 19.24
N THR A 712 -29.60 -16.80 20.32
CA THR A 712 -29.13 -16.46 21.65
C THR A 712 -27.65 -16.87 21.80
N LEU A 713 -26.94 -16.32 22.81
CA LEU A 713 -25.59 -16.74 23.09
C LEU A 713 -25.46 -18.21 23.47
N GLU A 714 -26.49 -18.80 24.12
CA GLU A 714 -26.51 -20.22 24.48
C GLU A 714 -26.60 -21.10 23.24
N ASP A 715 -27.50 -20.76 22.31
CA ASP A 715 -27.63 -21.46 21.03
C ASP A 715 -26.35 -21.38 20.21
N ALA A 716 -25.76 -20.17 20.15
CA ALA A 716 -24.50 -19.95 19.44
C ALA A 716 -23.37 -20.80 20.03
N LYS A 717 -23.23 -20.89 21.35
CA LYS A 717 -22.26 -21.76 22.01
C LYS A 717 -22.49 -23.23 21.66
N ALA A 718 -23.74 -23.71 21.74
CA ALA A 718 -24.07 -25.08 21.41
C ALA A 718 -23.75 -25.44 19.95
N ILE A 719 -23.92 -24.52 19.03
CA ILE A 719 -23.51 -24.67 17.62
C ILE A 719 -21.98 -24.67 17.47
N VAL A 720 -21.29 -23.67 18.05
CA VAL A 720 -19.82 -23.52 17.99
C VAL A 720 -19.09 -24.71 18.61
N ASP A 721 -19.63 -25.30 19.68
CA ASP A 721 -19.03 -26.49 20.34
C ASP A 721 -19.00 -27.73 19.45
N ARG A 722 -19.86 -27.82 18.45
CA ARG A 722 -19.90 -28.92 17.45
C ARG A 722 -18.94 -28.74 16.31
N ILE A 723 -18.37 -27.52 16.15
CA ILE A 723 -17.45 -27.17 15.06
C ILE A 723 -16.02 -27.38 15.53
N ASN A 724 -15.22 -28.08 14.70
CA ASN A 724 -13.79 -28.21 14.96
C ASN A 724 -13.05 -26.95 14.49
N LEU A 725 -12.41 -26.25 15.43
CA LEU A 725 -11.66 -25.00 15.18
C LEU A 725 -10.15 -25.16 15.46
N GLU A 726 -9.62 -26.41 15.52
CA GLU A 726 -8.21 -26.66 15.85
C GLU A 726 -7.23 -25.93 14.93
N GLU A 727 -7.46 -25.87 13.61
CA GLU A 727 -6.58 -25.15 12.70
C GLU A 727 -6.51 -23.63 12.98
N ALA A 728 -7.62 -23.04 13.39
CA ALA A 728 -7.64 -21.65 13.81
C ALA A 728 -6.92 -21.44 15.15
N GLN A 729 -6.89 -22.47 16.00
CA GLN A 729 -6.20 -22.47 17.27
C GLN A 729 -4.69 -22.63 17.09
N ASP A 730 -4.25 -23.52 16.18
CA ASP A 730 -2.83 -23.75 15.87
C ASP A 730 -2.16 -22.48 15.29
N ALA A 731 -2.90 -21.72 14.46
CA ALA A 731 -2.44 -20.47 13.90
C ALA A 731 -2.18 -19.38 14.97
N GLU A 732 -2.81 -19.46 16.15
CA GLU A 732 -2.67 -18.50 17.24
C GLU A 732 -1.71 -18.98 18.35
N GLN A 733 -1.48 -20.31 18.46
CA GLN A 733 -0.68 -20.90 19.53
C GLN A 733 0.84 -20.61 19.39
N VAL A 734 1.35 -20.34 18.20
CA VAL A 734 2.77 -19.96 18.06
C VAL A 734 2.89 -18.45 18.05
N SER A 735 3.16 -17.90 19.23
CA SER A 735 3.33 -16.47 19.41
C SER A 735 4.51 -15.91 18.59
N ASP A 736 4.47 -14.61 18.27
CA ASP A 736 5.59 -13.91 17.61
C ASP A 736 6.91 -14.08 18.40
N GLU A 737 6.80 -14.19 19.71
CA GLU A 737 7.89 -14.39 20.66
C GLU A 737 8.52 -15.78 20.49
N GLU A 738 7.70 -16.80 20.39
CA GLU A 738 8.14 -18.21 20.20
C GLU A 738 8.72 -18.40 18.81
N ASN A 739 8.11 -17.84 17.77
CA ASN A 739 8.63 -17.85 16.41
C ASN A 739 10.00 -17.14 16.32
N CYS A 740 10.16 -16.00 16.99
CA CYS A 740 11.42 -15.28 17.06
C CYS A 740 12.50 -16.14 17.75
N LEU A 741 12.16 -16.76 18.88
CA LEU A 741 13.07 -17.66 19.60
C LEU A 741 13.42 -18.90 18.77
N SER A 742 12.42 -19.56 18.18
CA SER A 742 12.59 -20.71 17.30
C SER A 742 13.54 -20.42 16.14
N ARG A 743 13.41 -19.24 15.54
CA ARG A 743 14.29 -18.81 14.44
C ARG A 743 15.75 -18.67 14.88
N ILE A 744 15.99 -18.16 16.08
CA ILE A 744 17.33 -18.08 16.68
C ILE A 744 17.86 -19.48 16.94
N MET A 745 17.04 -20.38 17.52
CA MET A 745 17.42 -21.74 17.88
C MET A 745 17.72 -22.63 16.66
N GLN A 746 17.02 -22.46 15.57
CA GLN A 746 17.20 -23.26 14.34
C GLN A 746 18.45 -22.89 13.55
N ARG A 747 19.13 -21.81 13.86
CA ARG A 747 20.37 -21.43 13.19
C ARG A 747 21.42 -22.48 13.36
N LYS A 748 21.92 -23.06 12.25
CA LYS A 748 23.03 -24.00 12.25
C LYS A 748 24.35 -23.24 12.27
N VAL A 749 25.27 -23.76 13.10
CA VAL A 749 26.62 -23.22 13.24
C VAL A 749 27.60 -24.40 13.22
N ARG A 750 28.74 -24.20 12.57
CA ARG A 750 29.78 -25.18 12.52
C ARG A 750 30.68 -25.07 13.76
N VAL A 751 30.81 -26.12 14.50
CA VAL A 751 31.56 -26.15 15.76
C VAL A 751 32.55 -27.28 15.75
N ASP A 752 33.71 -27.09 16.38
CA ASP A 752 34.71 -28.12 16.57
C ASP A 752 34.36 -28.94 17.81
N GLY A 753 33.92 -30.17 17.59
CA GLY A 753 33.63 -31.16 18.62
C GLY A 753 34.79 -32.12 18.90
N MET A 754 34.62 -33.02 19.87
CA MET A 754 35.63 -33.98 20.27
C MET A 754 36.03 -34.94 19.12
N THR A 755 35.18 -35.18 18.16
CA THR A 755 35.35 -36.12 17.04
C THR A 755 35.56 -35.43 15.68
N GLY A 756 35.76 -34.10 15.67
CA GLY A 756 35.89 -33.26 14.47
C GLY A 756 34.84 -32.14 14.36
N SER A 757 34.90 -31.36 13.27
CA SER A 757 33.93 -30.30 13.04
C SER A 757 32.55 -30.86 12.68
N VAL A 758 31.51 -30.41 13.40
CA VAL A 758 30.10 -30.81 13.22
C VAL A 758 29.18 -29.59 13.12
N ASP A 759 28.13 -29.69 12.31
CA ASP A 759 27.10 -28.68 12.28
C ASP A 759 26.08 -28.93 13.39
N ARG A 760 25.80 -27.92 14.20
CA ARG A 760 24.81 -27.96 15.29
C ARG A 760 23.91 -26.72 15.23
N SER A 761 22.65 -26.91 15.61
CA SER A 761 21.76 -25.77 15.83
C SER A 761 22.10 -25.06 17.15
N ILE A 762 21.75 -23.79 17.24
CA ILE A 762 21.87 -23.02 18.50
C ILE A 762 21.02 -23.68 19.60
N GLY A 763 19.83 -24.21 19.27
CA GLY A 763 19.00 -24.97 20.22
C GLY A 763 19.69 -26.21 20.78
N GLU A 764 20.35 -27.03 19.93
CA GLU A 764 21.15 -28.19 20.40
C GLU A 764 22.28 -27.75 21.31
N LEU A 765 22.98 -26.65 21.01
CA LEU A 765 24.04 -26.13 21.87
C LEU A 765 23.50 -25.59 23.21
N ILE A 766 22.32 -24.99 23.25
CA ILE A 766 21.67 -24.57 24.50
C ILE A 766 21.30 -25.79 25.33
N SER A 767 20.68 -26.81 24.70
CA SER A 767 20.35 -28.10 25.40
C SER A 767 21.58 -28.75 25.99
N ASN A 768 22.68 -28.84 25.23
CA ASN A 768 23.94 -29.36 25.73
C ASN A 768 24.49 -28.50 26.92
N ALA A 769 24.43 -27.18 26.82
CA ALA A 769 24.89 -26.28 27.89
C ALA A 769 24.04 -26.35 29.16
N LEU A 770 22.79 -26.80 29.07
CA LEU A 770 21.88 -27.05 30.18
C LEU A 770 22.10 -28.39 30.87
N GLY A 771 22.82 -29.31 30.26
CA GLY A 771 23.21 -30.59 30.88
C GLY A 771 22.92 -31.84 30.07
N ASN A 772 22.39 -31.72 28.86
CA ASN A 772 22.13 -32.83 27.95
C ASN A 772 23.39 -33.12 27.12
N ASP A 773 24.38 -33.82 27.72
CA ASP A 773 25.63 -34.15 27.06
C ASP A 773 25.40 -35.03 25.82
N THR A 774 26.10 -34.74 24.74
CA THR A 774 26.20 -35.58 23.56
C THR A 774 27.64 -36.04 23.40
N VAL A 775 27.84 -37.19 22.70
CA VAL A 775 29.18 -37.77 22.45
C VAL A 775 30.12 -36.78 21.74
N ALA A 776 29.57 -35.84 21.01
CA ALA A 776 30.34 -34.89 20.20
C ALA A 776 30.61 -33.54 20.90
N ILE A 777 29.74 -33.06 21.81
CA ILE A 777 29.84 -31.74 22.44
C ILE A 777 29.48 -31.87 23.92
N THR A 778 30.43 -31.51 24.79
CA THR A 778 30.21 -31.51 26.24
C THR A 778 29.56 -30.19 26.71
N VAL A 779 29.00 -30.20 27.93
CA VAL A 779 28.45 -28.99 28.60
C VAL A 779 29.45 -27.82 28.57
N SER A 780 30.72 -28.07 28.89
CA SER A 780 31.76 -27.05 28.91
C SER A 780 31.99 -26.46 27.54
N MET A 781 32.11 -27.32 26.51
CA MET A 781 32.30 -26.87 25.11
C MET A 781 31.13 -26.02 24.62
N ALA A 782 29.89 -26.42 24.91
CA ALA A 782 28.72 -25.66 24.54
C ALA A 782 28.68 -24.29 25.20
N ARG A 783 29.02 -24.20 26.49
CA ARG A 783 29.10 -22.93 27.25
C ARG A 783 30.22 -22.01 26.77
N ASP A 784 31.29 -22.52 26.17
CA ASP A 784 32.39 -21.76 25.59
C ASP A 784 32.06 -21.26 24.15
N ILE A 785 31.19 -21.97 23.44
CA ILE A 785 30.80 -21.69 22.07
C ILE A 785 29.66 -20.65 22.01
N LEU A 786 28.60 -20.85 22.80
CA LEU A 786 27.38 -20.03 22.75
C LEU A 786 27.61 -18.50 22.89
N PRO A 787 28.55 -18.02 23.74
CA PRO A 787 28.82 -16.58 23.84
C PRO A 787 29.28 -15.92 22.54
N ARG A 788 29.89 -16.68 21.63
CA ARG A 788 30.29 -16.18 20.29
C ARG A 788 29.08 -15.82 19.43
N TYR A 789 27.94 -16.44 19.72
CA TYR A 789 26.66 -16.21 19.01
C TYR A 789 25.68 -15.34 19.81
N GLY A 790 26.18 -14.66 20.87
CA GLY A 790 25.38 -13.74 21.67
C GLY A 790 24.42 -14.44 22.64
N ILE A 791 24.69 -15.69 23.01
CA ILE A 791 23.87 -16.50 23.91
C ILE A 791 24.75 -17.05 25.03
N LYS A 792 24.21 -17.16 26.26
CA LYS A 792 24.92 -17.67 27.41
C LYS A 792 23.97 -18.43 28.31
N VAL A 793 24.44 -19.52 28.90
CA VAL A 793 23.67 -20.27 29.90
C VAL A 793 24.32 -20.07 31.26
N GLU A 794 23.57 -19.45 32.19
CA GLU A 794 24.09 -19.08 33.53
C GLU A 794 22.94 -19.12 34.56
N GLY A 795 23.20 -19.76 35.73
CA GLY A 795 22.23 -19.80 36.83
C GLY A 795 20.89 -20.47 36.49
N GLY A 796 20.87 -21.46 35.61
CA GLY A 796 19.64 -22.15 35.17
C GLY A 796 18.78 -21.31 34.22
N ARG A 797 19.35 -20.27 33.62
CA ARG A 797 18.65 -19.39 32.66
C ARG A 797 19.49 -19.24 31.40
N VAL A 798 18.83 -18.95 30.30
CA VAL A 798 19.44 -18.64 29.01
C VAL A 798 19.41 -17.13 28.80
N LEU A 799 20.58 -16.54 28.62
CA LEU A 799 20.75 -15.10 28.39
C LEU A 799 20.98 -14.87 26.91
N ILE A 800 20.16 -14.04 26.30
CA ILE A 800 20.29 -13.66 24.89
C ILE A 800 20.64 -12.17 24.82
N SER A 801 21.72 -11.83 24.14
CA SER A 801 22.18 -10.46 23.98
C SER A 801 21.18 -9.62 23.19
N ASN A 802 20.95 -8.38 23.61
CA ASN A 802 20.00 -7.44 22.99
C ASN A 802 20.59 -6.68 21.78
N SER A 803 21.90 -6.86 21.49
CA SER A 803 22.58 -6.10 20.43
C SER A 803 23.75 -6.86 19.79
N HIS A 804 23.74 -8.20 19.82
CA HIS A 804 24.80 -9.00 19.23
C HIS A 804 24.54 -9.25 17.73
N ASN A 805 25.55 -8.98 16.88
CA ASN A 805 25.42 -9.12 15.42
C ASN A 805 25.03 -10.53 14.97
N GLU A 806 25.48 -11.57 15.68
CA GLU A 806 25.14 -12.96 15.33
C GLU A 806 23.68 -13.31 15.62
N VAL A 807 23.06 -12.70 16.66
CA VAL A 807 21.61 -12.80 16.90
C VAL A 807 20.86 -12.07 15.80
N GLU A 808 21.30 -10.86 15.46
CA GLU A 808 20.71 -10.08 14.37
C GLU A 808 20.78 -10.81 13.02
N THR A 809 21.92 -11.44 12.72
CA THR A 809 22.11 -12.26 11.50
C THR A 809 21.14 -13.45 11.47
N SER A 810 20.84 -14.06 12.63
CA SER A 810 19.86 -15.16 12.71
C SER A 810 18.45 -14.70 12.30
N LEU A 811 18.16 -13.42 12.51
CA LEU A 811 16.86 -12.78 12.28
C LEU A 811 16.84 -11.90 11.01
N TYR A 812 17.87 -12.01 10.17
CA TYR A 812 17.93 -11.24 8.92
C TYR A 812 16.71 -11.50 8.02
N ASN A 813 16.13 -10.45 7.47
CA ASN A 813 14.89 -10.47 6.68
C ASN A 813 13.65 -11.01 7.43
N THR A 814 13.63 -10.94 8.75
CA THR A 814 12.44 -11.22 9.56
C THR A 814 11.88 -9.92 10.18
N PRO A 815 10.59 -9.89 10.56
CA PRO A 815 10.00 -8.75 11.27
C PRO A 815 10.67 -8.43 12.61
N TRP A 816 11.43 -9.38 13.16
CA TRP A 816 12.06 -9.29 14.48
C TRP A 816 13.48 -8.70 14.44
N GLN A 817 14.06 -8.52 13.24
CA GLN A 817 15.38 -7.91 13.08
C GLN A 817 15.41 -6.52 13.75
N GLY A 818 16.42 -6.26 14.57
CA GLY A 818 16.57 -5.01 15.32
C GLY A 818 15.64 -4.81 16.53
N ASN A 819 14.62 -5.68 16.74
CA ASN A 819 13.64 -5.53 17.82
C ASN A 819 13.44 -6.79 18.68
N TRP A 820 14.21 -7.85 18.45
CA TRP A 820 14.06 -9.16 19.11
C TRP A 820 14.09 -9.10 20.64
N ALA A 821 14.88 -8.19 21.22
CA ALA A 821 14.98 -8.05 22.67
C ALA A 821 13.63 -7.71 23.33
N ARG A 822 12.83 -6.84 22.71
CA ARG A 822 11.48 -6.50 23.21
C ARG A 822 10.48 -7.62 22.99
N ILE A 823 10.66 -8.36 21.92
CA ILE A 823 9.79 -9.49 21.56
C ILE A 823 10.04 -10.64 22.52
N LEU A 824 11.28 -11.07 22.69
CA LEU A 824 11.64 -12.13 23.63
C LEU A 824 11.27 -11.82 25.10
N GLN A 825 11.20 -10.54 25.50
CA GLN A 825 10.76 -10.11 26.83
C GLN A 825 9.26 -10.34 27.10
N ARG A 826 8.48 -10.73 26.09
CA ARG A 826 7.06 -11.08 26.25
C ARG A 826 6.85 -12.57 26.56
N LEU A 827 7.87 -13.40 26.35
CA LEU A 827 7.80 -14.82 26.73
C LEU A 827 7.56 -14.99 28.23
N ASP A 828 6.80 -15.99 28.59
CA ASP A 828 6.49 -16.28 29.98
C ASP A 828 7.76 -16.55 30.80
N GLY A 829 7.90 -15.89 31.92
CA GLY A 829 9.09 -15.96 32.76
C GLY A 829 10.33 -15.25 32.20
N ALA A 830 10.23 -14.55 31.09
CA ALA A 830 11.31 -13.73 30.54
C ALA A 830 11.56 -12.49 31.42
N GLU A 831 12.82 -12.16 31.63
CA GLU A 831 13.23 -11.00 32.40
C GLU A 831 14.20 -10.11 31.63
N LYS A 832 14.04 -8.80 31.78
CA LYS A 832 15.06 -7.86 31.34
C LYS A 832 16.26 -7.94 32.28
N GLY A 833 17.43 -8.30 31.73
CA GLY A 833 18.64 -8.42 32.54
C GLY A 833 19.02 -7.12 33.27
N ASN A 834 19.29 -7.23 34.57
CA ASN A 834 19.78 -6.15 35.38
C ASN A 834 21.28 -5.93 35.12
N GLY A 835 21.65 -4.97 34.29
CA GLY A 835 23.05 -4.67 33.97
C GLY A 835 23.52 -5.17 32.61
N VAL A 836 24.79 -5.54 32.52
CA VAL A 836 25.49 -5.94 31.29
C VAL A 836 26.14 -7.29 31.53
N SER A 837 26.00 -8.24 30.61
CA SER A 837 26.79 -9.48 30.58
C SER A 837 27.79 -9.44 29.43
N ARG A 838 28.90 -10.18 29.53
CA ARG A 838 29.91 -10.26 28.48
C ARG A 838 29.67 -11.49 27.62
N PHE A 839 29.48 -11.27 26.32
CA PHE A 839 29.36 -12.31 25.31
C PHE A 839 30.63 -12.28 24.44
N ALA A 840 31.45 -13.31 24.51
CA ALA A 840 32.76 -13.39 23.86
C ALA A 840 33.61 -12.10 23.97
N GLY A 841 33.63 -11.52 25.18
CA GLY A 841 34.38 -10.29 25.46
C GLY A 841 33.60 -8.99 25.32
N SER A 842 32.49 -8.96 24.56
CA SER A 842 31.68 -7.77 24.32
C SER A 842 30.62 -7.59 25.41
N PRO A 843 30.59 -6.47 26.16
CA PRO A 843 29.59 -6.20 27.17
C PRO A 843 28.29 -5.71 26.51
N THR A 844 27.19 -6.42 26.70
CA THR A 844 25.88 -6.05 26.17
C THR A 844 24.77 -6.24 27.22
N ARG A 845 23.66 -5.49 27.07
CA ARG A 845 22.42 -5.78 27.77
C ARG A 845 21.84 -7.08 27.24
N PHE A 846 21.03 -7.78 28.01
CA PHE A 846 20.49 -9.08 27.64
C PHE A 846 19.05 -9.25 28.11
N THR A 847 18.36 -10.20 27.47
CA THR A 847 17.09 -10.77 27.92
C THR A 847 17.38 -12.14 28.51
N SER A 848 16.83 -12.44 29.69
CA SER A 848 17.01 -13.68 30.42
C SER A 848 15.74 -14.52 30.31
N LEU A 849 15.87 -15.73 29.79
CA LEU A 849 14.78 -16.68 29.60
C LEU A 849 14.94 -17.87 30.56
N PRO A 850 13.85 -18.41 31.12
CA PRO A 850 13.91 -19.60 31.96
C PRO A 850 14.33 -20.82 31.12
N SER A 851 15.05 -21.77 31.76
CA SER A 851 15.56 -22.98 31.06
C SER A 851 14.46 -23.93 30.59
N GLU A 852 13.28 -23.86 31.21
CA GLU A 852 12.10 -24.67 30.89
C GLU A 852 11.63 -24.51 29.45
N ILE A 853 11.79 -23.32 28.89
CA ILE A 853 11.45 -23.00 27.48
C ILE A 853 12.30 -23.83 26.49
N PHE A 854 13.44 -24.35 26.92
CA PHE A 854 14.40 -25.09 26.07
C PHE A 854 14.46 -26.57 26.41
N SER A 855 13.52 -27.10 27.20
CA SER A 855 13.57 -28.46 27.76
C SER A 855 12.82 -29.52 26.95
N ASP A 856 12.22 -29.18 25.79
CA ASP A 856 11.50 -30.10 24.90
C ASP A 856 12.39 -30.69 23.78
#